data_49629684427cc598d34ccab034171eaf
#
_entry.id   49629684427cc598d34ccab034171eaf
#
_cell.length_a   1.000
_cell.length_b   1.000
_cell.length_c   1.000
_cell.angle_alpha   90.00
_cell.angle_beta   90.00
_cell.angle_gamma   90.00
#
_symmetry.space_group_name_H-M   'P 1'
#
loop_
_entity.id
_entity.type
_entity.pdbx_description
1 polymer ?
#
loop_
_entity_poly.entity_id
_entity_poly.type
_entity_poly.pdbx_seq_one_letter_code
_entity_poly.pdbx_strand_id
1 'polypeptide(L)'
;MKYEEVIAITKENLETIFPGLGYTSLDMEGANVVLYSKESHKFLEDPEKIKKLAQSIRKRIIIRPDASSLVEEKEAEEKIRKIMPEDVSISDIFFEHDSGEVLIEVDDPERIQAYDSQIIATIRKDVKWAPRIIRTPPIRSATIKMVREFLKAESDERRKFLRNLAKRISRDPLPGENFARLTCLGAWREVGRASSLLMTKNSKVMIDCGLDPAAVDTDDPASGAPYLGAPELWPLNSVDGVVLTHSHMDHSGFLPYLFSIGYDGPVYMTAPARDLLLLLLMDYVKLGMSENRKVPYKMEDVRSLIRHTVTLNYNETTDISPDVRVTLRNAGHILGSSVVHFHIGEGFHNLLMSGDIKYMNSWLFNAADSRLPRVETFVTESTYGGRNDFQPSRQEAGERLGQIIRLAAEKKGKILIPVFAVGRSQEVMLVLEEKYRLGEIPKIPVYLDGMIYEATSIHTAYPEYLNSNLRDLITRRKENPFLSDIFVRVDAPETRENIVSDVGPLVVLATSGMMNGGPVIEYFSNWADDERNFLLFVGYQAEGTLGRRILSGAKQINVRKNDGVKEVKIGMTVDTVDGFSGHSDRRQLMKYIEALEFKPKRILVNHGDANKATEFSRALSLKFGVESYAPYNLETVRLR
;
A
#
# COMPACT_ATOMS: atom_id res chain seq x y z
N MET A 1 -13.71 -22.29 -14.57
CA MET A 1 -13.25 -23.14 -15.71
C MET A 1 -11.94 -23.78 -15.32
N LYS A 2 -11.72 -25.03 -15.67
CA LYS A 2 -10.45 -25.74 -15.47
C LYS A 2 -9.37 -25.17 -16.37
N TYR A 3 -8.11 -25.39 -15.99
CA TYR A 3 -6.96 -24.91 -16.77
C TYR A 3 -7.02 -25.39 -18.24
N GLU A 4 -7.23 -26.70 -18.43
CA GLU A 4 -7.30 -27.33 -19.76
C GLU A 4 -8.49 -26.81 -20.58
N GLU A 5 -9.64 -26.56 -19.93
CA GLU A 5 -10.82 -25.99 -20.58
C GLU A 5 -10.56 -24.58 -21.09
N VAL A 6 -9.91 -23.74 -20.26
CA VAL A 6 -9.55 -22.37 -20.67
C VAL A 6 -8.63 -22.40 -21.88
N ILE A 7 -7.60 -23.25 -21.87
CA ILE A 7 -6.66 -23.38 -22.98
C ILE A 7 -7.38 -23.91 -24.24
N ALA A 8 -8.24 -24.92 -24.12
CA ALA A 8 -8.97 -25.50 -25.26
C ALA A 8 -9.92 -24.46 -25.90
N ILE A 9 -10.75 -23.77 -25.09
CA ILE A 9 -11.66 -22.74 -25.55
C ILE A 9 -10.89 -21.58 -26.18
N THR A 10 -9.73 -21.22 -25.62
CA THR A 10 -8.90 -20.16 -26.18
C THR A 10 -8.39 -20.53 -27.57
N LYS A 11 -7.91 -21.75 -27.77
CA LYS A 11 -7.44 -22.24 -29.09
C LYS A 11 -8.56 -22.18 -30.15
N GLU A 12 -9.73 -22.70 -29.82
CA GLU A 12 -10.89 -22.68 -30.73
C GLU A 12 -11.31 -21.24 -31.13
N ASN A 13 -11.34 -20.35 -30.14
CA ASN A 13 -11.68 -18.95 -30.41
C ASN A 13 -10.56 -18.21 -31.18
N LEU A 14 -9.29 -18.54 -30.99
CA LEU A 14 -8.19 -17.96 -31.76
C LEU A 14 -8.32 -18.30 -33.25
N GLU A 15 -8.62 -19.53 -33.61
CA GLU A 15 -8.81 -19.95 -35.01
C GLU A 15 -9.98 -19.20 -35.66
N THR A 16 -11.06 -18.92 -34.90
CA THR A 16 -12.25 -18.24 -35.38
C THR A 16 -12.07 -16.72 -35.49
N ILE A 17 -11.45 -16.09 -34.47
CA ILE A 17 -11.35 -14.62 -34.35
C ILE A 17 -10.13 -14.09 -35.13
N PHE A 18 -9.04 -14.88 -35.17
CA PHE A 18 -7.78 -14.54 -35.82
C PHE A 18 -7.36 -15.59 -36.88
N PRO A 19 -8.18 -15.83 -37.90
CA PRO A 19 -7.89 -16.84 -38.90
C PRO A 19 -6.56 -16.56 -39.61
N GLY A 20 -5.68 -17.56 -39.65
CA GLY A 20 -4.39 -17.47 -40.33
C GLY A 20 -3.26 -16.80 -39.52
N LEU A 21 -3.51 -16.30 -38.31
CA LEU A 21 -2.46 -15.82 -37.41
C LEU A 21 -1.91 -16.99 -36.57
N GLY A 22 -0.61 -17.29 -36.75
CA GLY A 22 0.08 -18.32 -35.97
C GLY A 22 0.48 -17.86 -34.58
N TYR A 23 0.40 -18.77 -33.60
CA TYR A 23 1.00 -18.60 -32.31
C TYR A 23 1.94 -19.77 -32.00
N THR A 24 2.98 -19.54 -31.19
CA THR A 24 3.99 -20.54 -30.85
C THR A 24 3.67 -21.29 -29.57
N SER A 25 3.11 -20.60 -28.59
CA SER A 25 2.63 -21.24 -27.35
C SER A 25 1.49 -20.47 -26.73
N LEU A 26 0.68 -21.19 -25.96
CA LEU A 26 -0.43 -20.69 -25.18
C LEU A 26 -0.35 -21.29 -23.78
N ASP A 27 -0.35 -20.45 -22.75
CA ASP A 27 -0.19 -20.83 -21.36
C ASP A 27 -1.04 -19.92 -20.46
N MET A 28 -1.05 -20.17 -19.16
CA MET A 28 -1.62 -19.26 -18.16
C MET A 28 -0.55 -18.86 -17.13
N GLU A 29 -0.55 -17.58 -16.77
CA GLU A 29 0.27 -17.04 -15.70
C GLU A 29 -0.64 -16.32 -14.68
N GLY A 30 -0.78 -16.87 -13.49
CA GLY A 30 -1.79 -16.43 -12.53
C GLY A 30 -3.20 -16.53 -13.11
N ALA A 31 -3.95 -15.46 -13.10
CA ALA A 31 -5.31 -15.40 -13.66
C ALA A 31 -5.36 -15.11 -15.17
N ASN A 32 -4.22 -14.84 -15.83
CA ASN A 32 -4.16 -14.38 -17.21
C ASN A 32 -3.83 -15.49 -18.18
N VAL A 33 -4.40 -15.44 -19.36
CA VAL A 33 -3.97 -16.27 -20.52
C VAL A 33 -2.85 -15.53 -21.22
N VAL A 34 -1.75 -16.21 -21.50
CA VAL A 34 -0.57 -15.64 -22.18
C VAL A 34 -0.36 -16.33 -23.51
N LEU A 35 -0.38 -15.56 -24.58
CA LEU A 35 -0.19 -16.01 -25.95
C LEU A 35 1.16 -15.52 -26.46
N TYR A 36 2.00 -16.44 -26.95
CA TYR A 36 3.28 -16.13 -27.59
C TYR A 36 3.18 -16.26 -29.10
N SER A 37 3.66 -15.26 -29.82
CA SER A 37 3.66 -15.28 -31.29
C SER A 37 4.88 -14.52 -31.86
N LYS A 38 5.40 -15.02 -32.99
CA LYS A 38 6.44 -14.32 -33.77
C LYS A 38 5.90 -13.01 -34.39
N GLU A 39 4.58 -12.93 -34.58
CA GLU A 39 3.87 -11.79 -35.12
C GLU A 39 2.92 -11.16 -34.09
N SER A 40 3.40 -11.04 -32.83
CA SER A 40 2.60 -10.57 -31.69
C SER A 40 1.90 -9.21 -31.94
N HIS A 41 2.51 -8.31 -32.72
CA HIS A 41 1.95 -7.01 -33.10
C HIS A 41 0.65 -7.15 -33.89
N LYS A 42 0.53 -8.15 -34.79
CA LYS A 42 -0.67 -8.35 -35.62
C LYS A 42 -1.94 -8.66 -34.79
N PHE A 43 -1.78 -9.35 -33.65
CA PHE A 43 -2.91 -9.59 -32.74
C PHE A 43 -3.45 -8.31 -32.13
N LEU A 44 -2.62 -7.28 -31.98
CA LEU A 44 -2.96 -6.01 -31.33
C LEU A 44 -3.43 -4.92 -32.31
N GLU A 45 -3.38 -5.17 -33.63
CA GLU A 45 -3.90 -4.24 -34.64
C GLU A 45 -5.42 -4.04 -34.55
N ASP A 46 -6.15 -5.02 -33.99
CA ASP A 46 -7.59 -4.96 -33.81
C ASP A 46 -7.97 -5.20 -32.32
N PRO A 47 -8.04 -4.13 -31.50
CA PRO A 47 -8.38 -4.24 -30.07
C PRO A 47 -9.77 -4.86 -29.82
N GLU A 48 -10.74 -4.71 -30.74
CA GLU A 48 -12.06 -5.29 -30.57
C GLU A 48 -12.05 -6.83 -30.68
N LYS A 49 -11.18 -7.38 -31.53
CA LYS A 49 -10.98 -8.84 -31.59
C LYS A 49 -10.38 -9.37 -30.30
N ILE A 50 -9.39 -8.70 -29.71
CA ILE A 50 -8.81 -9.07 -28.41
C ILE A 50 -9.88 -9.02 -27.32
N LYS A 51 -10.68 -7.97 -27.30
CA LYS A 51 -11.78 -7.83 -26.34
C LYS A 51 -12.81 -8.96 -26.50
N LYS A 52 -13.18 -9.31 -27.73
CA LYS A 52 -14.07 -10.41 -28.02
C LYS A 52 -13.50 -11.75 -27.55
N LEU A 53 -12.20 -11.99 -27.77
CA LEU A 53 -11.50 -13.17 -27.29
C LEU A 53 -11.48 -13.21 -25.74
N ALA A 54 -11.13 -12.11 -25.09
CA ALA A 54 -11.12 -12.00 -23.62
C ALA A 54 -12.52 -12.26 -23.02
N GLN A 55 -13.58 -11.74 -23.65
CA GLN A 55 -14.96 -11.94 -23.24
C GLN A 55 -15.40 -13.41 -23.37
N SER A 56 -15.01 -14.10 -24.46
CA SER A 56 -15.37 -15.48 -24.69
C SER A 56 -14.78 -16.44 -23.64
N ILE A 57 -13.58 -16.17 -23.19
CA ILE A 57 -12.87 -17.00 -22.18
C ILE A 57 -13.03 -16.44 -20.75
N ARG A 58 -13.61 -15.26 -20.59
CA ARG A 58 -13.75 -14.54 -19.30
C ARG A 58 -12.41 -14.41 -18.55
N LYS A 59 -11.32 -14.23 -19.29
CA LYS A 59 -9.96 -14.06 -18.76
C LYS A 59 -9.28 -12.92 -19.48
N ARG A 60 -8.33 -12.26 -18.81
CA ARG A 60 -7.44 -11.30 -19.44
C ARG A 60 -6.44 -12.04 -20.32
N ILE A 61 -6.13 -11.45 -21.48
CA ILE A 61 -5.17 -12.00 -22.44
C ILE A 61 -3.95 -11.07 -22.49
N ILE A 62 -2.79 -11.67 -22.36
CA ILE A 62 -1.50 -10.99 -22.53
C ILE A 62 -0.87 -11.57 -23.80
N ILE A 63 -0.49 -10.69 -24.73
CA ILE A 63 0.17 -11.08 -25.97
C ILE A 63 1.62 -10.71 -25.88
N ARG A 64 2.51 -11.71 -26.01
CA ARG A 64 3.95 -11.58 -25.93
C ARG A 64 4.62 -12.04 -27.22
N PRO A 65 5.75 -11.44 -27.60
CA PRO A 65 6.56 -11.95 -28.69
C PRO A 65 7.20 -13.27 -28.30
N ASP A 66 7.41 -14.13 -29.29
CA ASP A 66 8.19 -15.37 -29.12
C ASP A 66 9.67 -15.04 -28.99
N ALA A 67 10.38 -15.70 -28.08
CA ALA A 67 11.80 -15.47 -27.82
C ALA A 67 12.67 -15.60 -29.07
N SER A 68 12.33 -16.50 -30.00
CA SER A 68 13.06 -16.69 -31.28
C SER A 68 12.91 -15.53 -32.27
N SER A 69 11.98 -14.59 -32.01
CA SER A 69 11.73 -13.44 -32.89
C SER A 69 12.31 -12.12 -32.36
N LEU A 70 12.80 -12.10 -31.12
CA LEU A 70 13.31 -10.89 -30.46
C LEU A 70 14.53 -10.34 -31.20
N VAL A 71 14.61 -9.03 -31.34
CA VAL A 71 15.80 -8.33 -31.81
C VAL A 71 16.83 -8.32 -30.68
N GLU A 72 18.10 -8.40 -31.01
CA GLU A 72 19.21 -8.38 -30.05
C GLU A 72 19.17 -7.10 -29.21
N GLU A 73 19.45 -7.19 -27.88
CA GLU A 73 19.22 -6.10 -26.91
C GLU A 73 19.86 -4.77 -27.31
N LYS A 74 21.11 -4.77 -27.80
CA LYS A 74 21.81 -3.53 -28.18
C LYS A 74 21.14 -2.86 -29.38
N GLU A 75 20.80 -3.64 -30.40
CA GLU A 75 20.07 -3.14 -31.56
C GLU A 75 18.66 -2.67 -31.18
N ALA A 76 18.01 -3.40 -30.28
CA ALA A 76 16.70 -3.05 -29.76
C ALA A 76 16.73 -1.73 -28.98
N GLU A 77 17.72 -1.53 -28.12
CA GLU A 77 17.92 -0.29 -27.36
C GLU A 77 18.13 0.91 -28.30
N GLU A 78 18.99 0.77 -29.31
CA GLU A 78 19.23 1.84 -30.29
C GLU A 78 17.95 2.21 -31.06
N LYS A 79 17.16 1.21 -31.45
CA LYS A 79 15.87 1.43 -32.12
C LYS A 79 14.86 2.10 -31.20
N ILE A 80 14.74 1.64 -29.96
CA ILE A 80 13.83 2.24 -28.96
C ILE A 80 14.17 3.71 -28.75
N ARG A 81 15.45 4.04 -28.55
CA ARG A 81 15.90 5.43 -28.36
C ARG A 81 15.59 6.33 -29.58
N LYS A 82 15.58 5.78 -30.80
CA LYS A 82 15.21 6.52 -32.02
C LYS A 82 13.71 6.68 -32.21
N ILE A 83 12.90 5.75 -31.69
CA ILE A 83 11.43 5.77 -31.77
C ILE A 83 10.84 6.73 -30.75
N MET A 84 11.51 6.88 -29.60
CA MET A 84 11.03 7.74 -28.51
C MET A 84 11.11 9.23 -28.89
N PRO A 85 10.14 10.04 -28.46
CA PRO A 85 10.15 11.50 -28.69
C PRO A 85 11.40 12.15 -28.08
N GLU A 86 11.98 13.13 -28.79
CA GLU A 86 13.20 13.85 -28.36
C GLU A 86 13.04 14.57 -27.00
N ASP A 87 11.81 14.92 -26.65
CA ASP A 87 11.46 15.62 -25.40
C ASP A 87 11.12 14.69 -24.24
N VAL A 88 11.30 13.38 -24.41
CA VAL A 88 11.16 12.35 -23.35
C VAL A 88 12.52 11.76 -23.01
N SER A 89 12.95 11.95 -21.77
CA SER A 89 14.21 11.41 -21.28
C SER A 89 14.06 9.96 -20.84
N ILE A 90 14.85 9.06 -21.42
CA ILE A 90 14.92 7.65 -21.01
C ILE A 90 16.05 7.50 -20.00
N SER A 91 15.72 7.10 -18.79
CA SER A 91 16.70 6.86 -17.72
C SER A 91 17.27 5.44 -17.74
N ASP A 92 16.44 4.45 -18.10
CA ASP A 92 16.89 3.06 -18.19
C ASP A 92 16.03 2.22 -19.14
N ILE A 93 16.59 1.12 -19.67
CA ILE A 93 15.89 0.14 -20.50
C ILE A 93 16.28 -1.25 -20.03
N PHE A 94 15.28 -2.06 -19.61
CA PHE A 94 15.47 -3.41 -19.12
C PHE A 94 14.80 -4.43 -20.03
N PHE A 95 15.53 -5.43 -20.48
CA PHE A 95 15.03 -6.52 -21.30
C PHE A 95 14.78 -7.76 -20.46
N GLU A 96 13.58 -8.33 -20.56
CA GLU A 96 13.19 -9.61 -19.95
C GLU A 96 12.99 -10.66 -21.05
N HIS A 97 14.02 -11.44 -21.35
CA HIS A 97 14.02 -12.40 -22.45
C HIS A 97 12.90 -13.42 -22.38
N ASP A 98 12.64 -13.96 -21.18
CA ASP A 98 11.67 -15.03 -21.00
C ASP A 98 10.24 -14.59 -21.25
N SER A 99 9.92 -13.34 -20.95
CA SER A 99 8.61 -12.75 -21.22
C SER A 99 8.56 -12.04 -22.57
N GLY A 100 9.72 -11.73 -23.18
CA GLY A 100 9.80 -10.87 -24.35
C GLY A 100 9.37 -9.43 -24.06
N GLU A 101 9.38 -9.03 -22.80
CA GLU A 101 9.02 -7.68 -22.36
C GLU A 101 10.27 -6.78 -22.26
N VAL A 102 10.11 -5.51 -22.62
CA VAL A 102 11.11 -4.47 -22.37
C VAL A 102 10.52 -3.38 -21.49
N LEU A 103 11.13 -3.16 -20.34
CA LEU A 103 10.81 -2.07 -19.42
C LEU A 103 11.57 -0.83 -19.87
N ILE A 104 10.84 0.25 -20.16
CA ILE A 104 11.42 1.54 -20.57
C ILE A 104 11.07 2.55 -19.48
N GLU A 105 12.10 3.01 -18.79
CA GLU A 105 11.97 3.97 -17.69
C GLU A 105 12.14 5.40 -18.23
N VAL A 106 11.09 6.23 -18.07
CA VAL A 106 11.02 7.57 -18.63
C VAL A 106 10.59 8.60 -17.59
N ASP A 107 10.98 9.84 -17.78
CA ASP A 107 10.61 10.96 -16.90
C ASP A 107 9.14 11.38 -17.05
N ASP A 108 8.55 11.25 -18.24
CA ASP A 108 7.19 11.67 -18.57
C ASP A 108 6.40 10.62 -19.35
N PRO A 109 5.91 9.56 -18.69
CA PRO A 109 5.11 8.54 -19.36
C PRO A 109 3.79 9.04 -19.92
N GLU A 110 3.19 10.11 -19.39
CA GLU A 110 1.95 10.70 -19.89
C GLU A 110 2.10 11.28 -21.29
N ARG A 111 3.28 11.80 -21.62
CA ARG A 111 3.57 12.25 -22.98
C ARG A 111 3.57 11.10 -23.98
N ILE A 112 4.13 9.96 -23.59
CA ILE A 112 4.09 8.77 -24.42
C ILE A 112 2.65 8.30 -24.61
N GLN A 113 1.84 8.31 -23.55
CA GLN A 113 0.43 7.92 -23.60
C GLN A 113 -0.38 8.80 -24.56
N ALA A 114 -0.07 10.06 -24.72
CA ALA A 114 -0.71 10.95 -25.71
C ALA A 114 -0.41 10.53 -27.16
N TYR A 115 0.72 9.86 -27.43
CA TYR A 115 1.13 9.28 -28.73
C TYR A 115 1.06 7.74 -28.70
N ASP A 116 0.43 7.14 -27.70
CA ASP A 116 0.60 5.79 -27.17
C ASP A 116 0.38 4.68 -28.20
N SER A 117 -0.67 4.77 -29.01
CA SER A 117 -0.95 3.69 -29.97
C SER A 117 0.13 3.54 -31.02
N GLN A 118 0.78 4.63 -31.43
CA GLN A 118 1.80 4.60 -32.48
C GLN A 118 3.18 4.15 -31.96
N ILE A 119 3.66 4.71 -30.85
CA ILE A 119 4.99 4.38 -30.28
C ILE A 119 5.04 2.93 -29.85
N ILE A 120 4.06 2.49 -29.05
CA ILE A 120 3.95 1.10 -28.56
C ILE A 120 3.82 0.11 -29.73
N ALA A 121 2.98 0.44 -30.75
CA ALA A 121 2.81 -0.39 -31.92
C ALA A 121 4.10 -0.47 -32.75
N THR A 122 4.83 0.64 -32.91
CA THR A 122 6.10 0.69 -33.64
C THR A 122 7.17 -0.13 -32.93
N ILE A 123 7.33 0.00 -31.61
CA ILE A 123 8.27 -0.81 -30.84
C ILE A 123 7.94 -2.30 -31.00
N ARG A 124 6.68 -2.70 -30.86
CA ARG A 124 6.25 -4.10 -31.02
C ARG A 124 6.53 -4.64 -32.43
N LYS A 125 6.36 -3.81 -33.46
CA LYS A 125 6.55 -4.20 -34.85
C LYS A 125 8.02 -4.25 -35.25
N ASP A 126 8.77 -3.19 -34.95
CA ASP A 126 10.12 -2.97 -35.50
C ASP A 126 11.22 -3.49 -34.58
N VAL A 127 10.96 -3.47 -33.26
CA VAL A 127 11.90 -3.97 -32.22
C VAL A 127 11.54 -5.39 -31.80
N LYS A 128 10.26 -5.79 -32.00
CA LYS A 128 9.73 -7.12 -31.62
C LYS A 128 9.85 -7.46 -30.14
N TRP A 129 9.84 -6.44 -29.29
CA TRP A 129 9.72 -6.53 -27.84
C TRP A 129 8.38 -5.96 -27.39
N ALA A 130 7.83 -6.48 -26.29
CA ALA A 130 6.59 -5.95 -25.68
C ALA A 130 6.95 -4.82 -24.70
N PRO A 131 6.74 -3.53 -25.05
CA PRO A 131 7.17 -2.43 -24.20
C PRO A 131 6.23 -2.24 -23.01
N ARG A 132 6.82 -1.98 -21.84
CA ARG A 132 6.15 -1.46 -20.64
C ARG A 132 6.82 -0.15 -20.26
N ILE A 133 6.06 0.93 -20.38
CA ILE A 133 6.55 2.26 -20.01
C ILE A 133 6.31 2.46 -18.52
N ILE A 134 7.36 2.84 -17.79
CA ILE A 134 7.29 3.14 -16.36
C ILE A 134 7.92 4.50 -16.05
N ARG A 135 7.51 5.11 -14.96
CA ARG A 135 8.01 6.42 -14.54
C ARG A 135 9.35 6.31 -13.84
N THR A 136 10.29 7.19 -14.22
CA THR A 136 11.44 7.52 -13.39
C THR A 136 10.98 8.38 -12.22
N PRO A 137 11.19 7.98 -10.96
CA PRO A 137 10.84 8.81 -9.83
C PRO A 137 11.58 10.16 -9.89
N PRO A 138 10.87 11.32 -9.79
CA PRO A 138 11.53 12.64 -9.74
C PRO A 138 12.55 12.77 -8.60
N ILE A 139 12.31 12.07 -7.51
CA ILE A 139 13.24 11.85 -6.42
C ILE A 139 13.74 10.41 -6.53
N ARG A 140 15.05 10.20 -6.65
CA ARG A 140 15.63 8.85 -6.76
C ARG A 140 15.28 8.01 -5.55
N SER A 141 14.69 6.82 -5.78
CA SER A 141 14.34 5.84 -4.75
C SER A 141 15.25 4.62 -4.82
N ALA A 142 15.98 4.38 -3.75
CA ALA A 142 16.77 3.15 -3.62
C ALA A 142 15.88 1.91 -3.51
N THR A 143 14.72 2.03 -2.85
CA THR A 143 13.77 0.93 -2.67
C THR A 143 13.15 0.51 -4.00
N ILE A 144 12.66 1.45 -4.81
CA ILE A 144 12.10 1.14 -6.14
C ILE A 144 13.15 0.48 -7.02
N LYS A 145 14.38 1.01 -7.04
CA LYS A 145 15.49 0.42 -7.78
C LYS A 145 15.75 -1.02 -7.34
N MET A 146 15.83 -1.26 -6.04
CA MET A 146 16.05 -2.60 -5.47
C MET A 146 14.92 -3.56 -5.84
N VAL A 147 13.65 -3.14 -5.76
CA VAL A 147 12.51 -3.97 -6.20
C VAL A 147 12.64 -4.36 -7.66
N ARG A 148 12.95 -3.41 -8.54
CA ARG A 148 13.07 -3.65 -9.99
C ARG A 148 14.21 -4.61 -10.30
N GLU A 149 15.39 -4.36 -9.73
CA GLU A 149 16.57 -5.24 -9.90
C GLU A 149 16.30 -6.65 -9.38
N PHE A 150 15.68 -6.76 -8.20
CA PHE A 150 15.34 -8.06 -7.62
C PHE A 150 14.30 -8.82 -8.48
N LEU A 151 13.22 -8.18 -8.89
CA LEU A 151 12.20 -8.83 -9.73
C LEU A 151 12.75 -9.24 -11.10
N LYS A 152 13.69 -8.47 -11.65
CA LYS A 152 14.42 -8.85 -12.87
C LYS A 152 15.30 -10.09 -12.66
N ALA A 153 16.09 -10.10 -11.59
CA ALA A 153 16.95 -11.24 -11.26
C ALA A 153 16.17 -12.53 -10.99
N GLU A 154 14.94 -12.42 -10.52
CA GLU A 154 14.06 -13.53 -10.15
C GLU A 154 13.00 -13.86 -11.24
N SER A 155 13.14 -13.32 -12.45
CA SER A 155 12.11 -13.42 -13.51
C SER A 155 11.71 -14.86 -13.83
N ASP A 156 12.67 -15.79 -13.94
CA ASP A 156 12.43 -17.21 -14.21
C ASP A 156 11.66 -17.91 -13.10
N GLU A 157 12.08 -17.71 -11.86
CA GLU A 157 11.41 -18.32 -10.71
C GLU A 157 9.99 -17.75 -10.53
N ARG A 158 9.83 -16.45 -10.78
CA ARG A 158 8.51 -15.81 -10.77
C ARG A 158 7.60 -16.37 -11.87
N ARG A 159 8.12 -16.62 -13.05
CA ARG A 159 7.33 -17.20 -14.14
C ARG A 159 6.88 -18.62 -13.81
N LYS A 160 7.76 -19.45 -13.24
CA LYS A 160 7.40 -20.79 -12.74
C LYS A 160 6.32 -20.71 -11.67
N PHE A 161 6.50 -19.77 -10.72
CA PHE A 161 5.51 -19.49 -9.68
C PHE A 161 4.15 -19.11 -10.28
N LEU A 162 4.10 -18.16 -11.24
CA LEU A 162 2.85 -17.71 -11.86
C LEU A 162 2.14 -18.81 -12.65
N ARG A 163 2.88 -19.72 -13.30
CA ARG A 163 2.31 -20.90 -13.97
C ARG A 163 1.71 -21.90 -12.96
N ASN A 164 2.39 -22.13 -11.85
CA ASN A 164 1.86 -22.97 -10.78
C ASN A 164 0.63 -22.34 -10.13
N LEU A 165 0.64 -21.02 -9.94
CA LEU A 165 -0.49 -20.26 -9.45
C LEU A 165 -1.71 -20.38 -10.37
N ALA A 166 -1.52 -20.35 -11.69
CA ALA A 166 -2.60 -20.54 -12.66
C ALA A 166 -3.31 -21.88 -12.48
N LYS A 167 -2.54 -22.96 -12.23
CA LYS A 167 -3.10 -24.28 -11.93
C LYS A 167 -3.87 -24.32 -10.61
N ARG A 168 -3.35 -23.63 -9.57
CA ARG A 168 -4.06 -23.51 -8.27
C ARG A 168 -5.39 -22.78 -8.41
N ILE A 169 -5.42 -21.64 -9.12
CA ILE A 169 -6.63 -20.85 -9.36
C ILE A 169 -7.66 -21.64 -10.17
N SER A 170 -7.21 -22.48 -11.09
CA SER A 170 -8.08 -23.20 -12.04
C SER A 170 -8.30 -24.67 -11.67
N ARG A 171 -8.02 -25.07 -10.41
CA ARG A 171 -8.25 -26.45 -9.94
C ARG A 171 -9.74 -26.81 -9.88
N ASP A 172 -10.02 -28.10 -9.84
CA ASP A 172 -11.39 -28.61 -9.72
C ASP A 172 -12.08 -28.15 -8.43
N PRO A 173 -13.37 -27.75 -8.51
CA PRO A 173 -14.16 -27.48 -7.33
C PRO A 173 -14.34 -28.74 -6.47
N LEU A 174 -14.27 -28.59 -5.17
CA LEU A 174 -14.55 -29.65 -4.22
C LEU A 174 -16.07 -30.03 -4.24
N PRO A 175 -16.45 -31.29 -3.96
CA PRO A 175 -17.85 -31.67 -3.79
C PRO A 175 -18.43 -31.04 -2.50
N GLY A 176 -19.78 -30.93 -2.43
CA GLY A 176 -20.49 -30.44 -1.25
C GLY A 176 -21.19 -29.11 -1.43
N GLU A 177 -21.86 -28.64 -0.37
CA GLU A 177 -22.61 -27.37 -0.36
C GLU A 177 -21.70 -26.17 -0.29
N ASN A 178 -22.14 -25.08 -0.93
CA ASN A 178 -21.42 -23.81 -0.87
C ASN A 178 -21.61 -23.15 0.50
N PHE A 179 -20.56 -22.57 1.03
CA PHE A 179 -20.58 -21.74 2.21
C PHE A 179 -19.57 -20.59 2.08
N ALA A 180 -19.74 -19.57 2.90
CA ALA A 180 -18.74 -18.51 3.09
C ALA A 180 -18.65 -18.20 4.60
N ARG A 181 -17.43 -18.17 5.14
CA ARG A 181 -17.13 -17.89 6.56
C ARG A 181 -15.94 -16.94 6.65
N LEU A 182 -15.92 -16.13 7.67
CA LEU A 182 -14.81 -15.24 8.00
C LEU A 182 -14.33 -15.53 9.41
N THR A 183 -13.09 -15.99 9.56
CA THR A 183 -12.44 -16.18 10.87
C THR A 183 -11.62 -14.95 11.21
N CYS A 184 -11.81 -14.42 12.41
CA CYS A 184 -11.22 -13.21 12.94
C CYS A 184 -9.86 -13.52 13.58
N LEU A 185 -8.74 -13.24 12.90
CA LEU A 185 -7.40 -13.63 13.35
C LEU A 185 -6.63 -12.50 14.07
N GLY A 186 -7.11 -11.25 14.02
CA GLY A 186 -6.48 -10.10 14.66
C GLY A 186 -7.15 -8.79 14.28
N ALA A 187 -6.97 -7.74 15.08
CA ALA A 187 -7.63 -6.44 15.00
C ALA A 187 -9.16 -6.48 15.20
N TRP A 188 -9.68 -7.48 15.84
CA TRP A 188 -11.08 -7.54 16.19
C TRP A 188 -11.27 -7.12 17.65
N ARG A 189 -11.90 -5.94 17.87
CA ARG A 189 -11.98 -5.20 19.14
C ARG A 189 -10.64 -4.74 19.69
N GLU A 190 -9.66 -4.54 18.83
CA GLU A 190 -8.35 -3.99 19.14
C GLU A 190 -7.80 -3.26 17.90
N VAL A 191 -6.74 -2.48 18.07
CA VAL A 191 -5.94 -1.88 17.00
C VAL A 191 -4.61 -2.63 16.92
N GLY A 192 -4.15 -2.90 15.71
CA GLY A 192 -2.92 -3.66 15.47
C GLY A 192 -3.17 -5.12 15.10
N ARG A 193 -2.11 -5.80 14.61
CA ARG A 193 -2.09 -7.19 14.14
C ARG A 193 -3.27 -7.61 13.27
N ALA A 194 -3.71 -6.72 12.35
CA ALA A 194 -4.88 -6.96 11.52
C ALA A 194 -4.73 -8.24 10.69
N SER A 195 -5.71 -9.13 10.81
CA SER A 195 -5.76 -10.36 10.03
C SER A 195 -7.15 -11.00 10.07
N SER A 196 -7.55 -11.58 8.94
CA SER A 196 -8.80 -12.34 8.81
C SER A 196 -8.60 -13.48 7.80
N LEU A 197 -9.37 -14.55 7.92
CA LEU A 197 -9.37 -15.67 6.98
C LEU A 197 -10.75 -15.86 6.39
N LEU A 198 -10.89 -15.57 5.11
CA LEU A 198 -12.08 -15.90 4.32
C LEU A 198 -12.01 -17.35 3.87
N MET A 199 -13.01 -18.14 4.22
CA MET A 199 -13.13 -19.53 3.83
C MET A 199 -14.40 -19.76 3.04
N THR A 200 -14.26 -20.47 1.94
CA THR A 200 -15.34 -21.02 1.14
C THR A 200 -15.20 -22.55 1.06
N LYS A 201 -16.10 -23.19 0.34
CA LYS A 201 -15.95 -24.62 0.05
C LYS A 201 -14.63 -24.95 -0.67
N ASN A 202 -14.20 -24.06 -1.58
CA ASN A 202 -13.09 -24.34 -2.49
C ASN A 202 -11.82 -23.57 -2.13
N SER A 203 -11.91 -22.56 -1.27
CA SER A 203 -10.82 -21.60 -1.11
C SER A 203 -10.63 -21.13 0.32
N LYS A 204 -9.37 -20.82 0.64
CA LYS A 204 -8.97 -20.10 1.85
C LYS A 204 -8.15 -18.88 1.43
N VAL A 205 -8.60 -17.69 1.79
CA VAL A 205 -7.93 -16.42 1.46
C VAL A 205 -7.70 -15.65 2.74
N MET A 206 -6.44 -15.38 3.06
CA MET A 206 -6.07 -14.53 4.19
C MET A 206 -6.14 -13.06 3.77
N ILE A 207 -6.55 -12.20 4.66
CA ILE A 207 -6.66 -10.75 4.46
C ILE A 207 -5.83 -10.08 5.53
N ASP A 208 -4.77 -9.41 5.13
CA ASP A 208 -3.73 -8.81 5.99
C ASP A 208 -3.02 -9.85 6.90
N CYS A 209 -1.85 -9.50 7.38
CA CYS A 209 -1.08 -10.20 8.39
C CYS A 209 -0.17 -9.21 9.12
N GLY A 210 -0.75 -8.48 10.05
CA GLY A 210 -0.14 -7.33 10.69
C GLY A 210 0.66 -7.64 11.95
N LEU A 211 1.39 -6.64 12.40
CA LEU A 211 2.13 -6.61 13.67
C LEU A 211 1.36 -5.75 14.69
N ASP A 212 1.32 -6.18 15.94
CA ASP A 212 0.86 -5.30 17.01
C ASP A 212 1.98 -4.29 17.37
N PRO A 213 1.78 -3.00 17.13
CA PRO A 213 2.80 -1.99 17.40
C PRO A 213 3.11 -1.83 18.90
N ALA A 214 2.22 -2.26 19.80
CA ALA A 214 2.46 -2.24 21.24
C ALA A 214 3.36 -3.40 21.70
N ALA A 215 3.47 -4.46 20.92
CA ALA A 215 4.28 -5.63 21.24
C ALA A 215 5.74 -5.54 20.75
N VAL A 216 6.14 -4.45 20.10
CA VAL A 216 7.48 -4.29 19.51
C VAL A 216 8.61 -4.37 20.56
N ASP A 217 8.34 -3.98 21.79
CA ASP A 217 9.33 -3.96 22.89
C ASP A 217 9.29 -5.20 23.79
N THR A 218 8.60 -6.27 23.38
CA THR A 218 8.54 -7.52 24.15
C THR A 218 9.70 -8.45 23.79
N ASP A 219 10.14 -9.28 24.77
CA ASP A 219 11.19 -10.28 24.54
C ASP A 219 10.73 -11.44 23.62
N ASP A 220 9.42 -11.59 23.43
CA ASP A 220 8.82 -12.59 22.53
C ASP A 220 8.37 -11.94 21.22
N PRO A 221 9.10 -12.14 20.12
CA PRO A 221 8.74 -11.56 18.82
C PRO A 221 7.41 -12.09 18.25
N ALA A 222 6.91 -13.21 18.77
CA ALA A 222 5.60 -13.75 18.35
C ALA A 222 4.42 -13.10 19.10
N SER A 223 4.65 -12.37 20.18
CA SER A 223 3.57 -11.74 20.96
C SER A 223 2.76 -10.72 20.18
N GLY A 224 3.38 -10.07 19.17
CA GLY A 224 2.72 -9.14 18.25
C GLY A 224 2.07 -9.79 17.03
N ALA A 225 2.08 -11.13 16.91
CA ALA A 225 1.51 -11.84 15.79
C ALA A 225 -0.03 -11.85 15.82
N PRO A 226 -0.70 -11.95 14.66
CA PRO A 226 -2.07 -12.43 14.60
C PRO A 226 -2.18 -13.85 15.15
N TYR A 227 -3.39 -14.32 15.39
CA TYR A 227 -3.63 -15.67 15.91
C TYR A 227 -3.39 -16.77 14.84
N LEU A 228 -2.13 -16.89 14.40
CA LEU A 228 -1.73 -17.85 13.34
C LEU A 228 -1.83 -19.33 13.75
N GLY A 229 -2.02 -19.61 15.05
CA GLY A 229 -2.29 -20.96 15.55
C GLY A 229 -3.73 -21.43 15.35
N ALA A 230 -4.62 -20.62 14.77
CA ALA A 230 -6.01 -21.00 14.50
C ALA A 230 -6.08 -22.24 13.58
N PRO A 231 -6.82 -23.31 13.97
CA PRO A 231 -6.86 -24.56 13.18
C PRO A 231 -7.33 -24.39 11.73
N GLU A 232 -8.19 -23.40 11.49
CA GLU A 232 -8.73 -23.09 10.17
C GLU A 232 -7.66 -22.66 9.17
N LEU A 233 -6.55 -22.08 9.64
CA LEU A 233 -5.43 -21.65 8.80
C LEU A 233 -4.58 -22.84 8.33
N TRP A 234 -4.57 -23.93 9.06
CA TRP A 234 -3.69 -25.07 8.79
C TRP A 234 -4.38 -26.15 7.94
N PRO A 235 -3.63 -26.92 7.12
CA PRO A 235 -2.22 -26.69 6.80
C PRO A 235 -2.02 -25.42 5.98
N LEU A 236 -0.92 -24.70 6.19
CA LEU A 236 -0.68 -23.37 5.61
C LEU A 236 -0.65 -23.37 4.07
N ASN A 237 -0.20 -24.45 3.45
CA ASN A 237 -0.23 -24.64 1.99
C ASN A 237 -1.65 -24.75 1.41
N SER A 238 -2.70 -24.88 2.25
CA SER A 238 -4.10 -24.81 1.82
C SER A 238 -4.62 -23.39 1.64
N VAL A 239 -3.85 -22.38 2.06
CA VAL A 239 -4.18 -20.96 1.86
C VAL A 239 -3.87 -20.58 0.41
N ASP A 240 -4.90 -20.23 -0.35
CA ASP A 240 -4.80 -19.92 -1.78
C ASP A 240 -4.10 -18.62 -2.09
N GLY A 241 -4.20 -17.67 -1.18
CA GLY A 241 -3.54 -16.37 -1.32
C GLY A 241 -3.74 -15.49 -0.09
N VAL A 242 -2.90 -14.47 0.01
CA VAL A 242 -3.06 -13.37 0.96
C VAL A 242 -3.42 -12.12 0.16
N VAL A 243 -4.38 -11.32 0.62
CA VAL A 243 -4.71 -10.02 0.03
C VAL A 243 -4.34 -8.96 1.05
N LEU A 244 -3.41 -8.08 0.69
CA LEU A 244 -2.97 -6.97 1.53
C LEU A 244 -3.78 -5.71 1.20
N THR A 245 -4.43 -5.13 2.21
CA THR A 245 -5.18 -3.88 2.06
C THR A 245 -4.25 -2.68 1.89
N HIS A 246 -3.19 -2.59 2.71
CA HIS A 246 -2.19 -1.54 2.64
C HIS A 246 -0.92 -1.89 3.43
N SER A 247 0.13 -1.07 3.29
CA SER A 247 1.48 -1.40 3.74
C SER A 247 1.81 -1.03 5.19
N HIS A 248 0.91 -0.44 6.00
CA HIS A 248 1.22 -0.18 7.41
C HIS A 248 1.54 -1.48 8.15
N MET A 249 2.45 -1.40 9.11
CA MET A 249 3.00 -2.58 9.82
C MET A 249 1.95 -3.37 10.58
N ASP A 250 0.92 -2.72 11.09
CA ASP A 250 -0.22 -3.36 11.77
C ASP A 250 -1.17 -4.12 10.83
N HIS A 251 -0.95 -4.03 9.50
CA HIS A 251 -1.61 -4.83 8.47
C HIS A 251 -0.66 -5.77 7.72
N SER A 252 0.62 -5.49 7.70
CA SER A 252 1.59 -6.19 6.83
C SER A 252 2.81 -6.78 7.55
N GLY A 253 3.06 -6.36 8.78
CA GLY A 253 4.34 -6.59 9.48
C GLY A 253 4.70 -8.05 9.75
N PHE A 254 3.73 -8.97 9.75
CA PHE A 254 3.94 -10.41 9.89
C PHE A 254 3.89 -11.19 8.57
N LEU A 255 3.68 -10.54 7.42
CA LEU A 255 3.68 -11.23 6.13
C LEU A 255 4.95 -12.06 5.87
N PRO A 256 6.19 -11.54 6.13
CA PRO A 256 7.39 -12.35 5.89
C PRO A 256 7.46 -13.59 6.78
N TYR A 257 6.89 -13.54 7.97
CA TYR A 257 6.85 -14.69 8.87
C TYR A 257 6.09 -15.89 8.29
N LEU A 258 5.04 -15.64 7.49
CA LEU A 258 4.33 -16.73 6.81
C LEU A 258 5.27 -17.54 5.91
N PHE A 259 6.20 -16.87 5.22
CA PHE A 259 7.21 -17.53 4.37
C PHE A 259 8.23 -18.30 5.19
N SER A 260 8.64 -17.78 6.36
CA SER A 260 9.56 -18.50 7.25
C SER A 260 8.98 -19.81 7.80
N ILE A 261 7.65 -19.92 7.89
CA ILE A 261 6.93 -21.12 8.34
C ILE A 261 6.33 -21.94 7.20
N GLY A 262 6.73 -21.69 5.95
CA GLY A 262 6.46 -22.54 4.79
C GLY A 262 5.28 -22.13 3.91
N TYR A 263 4.79 -20.89 3.99
CA TYR A 263 3.86 -20.36 2.99
C TYR A 263 4.57 -20.14 1.65
N ASP A 264 3.97 -20.60 0.56
CA ASP A 264 4.50 -20.51 -0.81
C ASP A 264 3.50 -19.91 -1.82
N GLY A 265 2.40 -19.36 -1.31
CA GLY A 265 1.32 -18.81 -2.12
C GLY A 265 1.53 -17.33 -2.49
N PRO A 266 0.61 -16.75 -3.30
CA PRO A 266 0.66 -15.37 -3.74
C PRO A 266 0.27 -14.39 -2.63
N VAL A 267 0.84 -13.18 -2.70
CA VAL A 267 0.38 -12.02 -1.93
C VAL A 267 -0.05 -10.93 -2.91
N TYR A 268 -1.35 -10.63 -2.91
CA TYR A 268 -1.98 -9.66 -3.81
C TYR A 268 -2.03 -8.27 -3.17
N MET A 269 -1.57 -7.26 -3.88
CA MET A 269 -1.57 -5.86 -3.44
C MET A 269 -1.41 -4.90 -4.62
N THR A 270 -1.49 -3.59 -4.38
CA THR A 270 -1.12 -2.60 -5.39
C THR A 270 0.41 -2.47 -5.53
N ALA A 271 0.90 -1.97 -6.66
CA ALA A 271 2.33 -1.78 -6.86
C ALA A 271 2.96 -0.79 -5.85
N PRO A 272 2.36 0.39 -5.57
CA PRO A 272 2.92 1.27 -4.55
C PRO A 272 2.87 0.67 -3.13
N ALA A 273 1.86 -0.15 -2.80
CA ALA A 273 1.82 -0.85 -1.51
C ALA A 273 2.99 -1.83 -1.36
N ARG A 274 3.38 -2.55 -2.43
CA ARG A 274 4.56 -3.43 -2.45
C ARG A 274 5.85 -2.66 -2.16
N ASP A 275 6.04 -1.53 -2.83
CA ASP A 275 7.29 -0.77 -2.72
C ASP A 275 7.41 -0.11 -1.33
N LEU A 276 6.31 0.40 -0.79
CA LEU A 276 6.25 0.90 0.60
C LEU A 276 6.43 -0.22 1.63
N LEU A 277 5.83 -1.39 1.37
CA LEU A 277 5.98 -2.56 2.24
C LEU A 277 7.45 -2.97 2.37
N LEU A 278 8.19 -3.06 1.25
CA LEU A 278 9.61 -3.39 1.29
C LEU A 278 10.40 -2.37 2.11
N LEU A 279 10.14 -1.07 1.92
CA LEU A 279 10.78 -0.01 2.71
C LEU A 279 10.58 -0.23 4.21
N LEU A 280 9.34 -0.45 4.65
CA LEU A 280 9.00 -0.61 6.06
C LEU A 280 9.58 -1.90 6.66
N LEU A 281 9.49 -3.03 5.95
CA LEU A 281 10.02 -4.31 6.41
C LEU A 281 11.56 -4.31 6.51
N MET A 282 12.24 -3.68 5.56
CA MET A 282 13.70 -3.53 5.61
C MET A 282 14.13 -2.70 6.81
N ASP A 283 13.44 -1.61 7.09
CA ASP A 283 13.72 -0.77 8.26
C ASP A 283 13.47 -1.53 9.56
N TYR A 284 12.35 -2.24 9.67
CA TYR A 284 12.01 -3.06 10.83
C TYR A 284 13.09 -4.11 11.14
N VAL A 285 13.57 -4.84 10.12
CA VAL A 285 14.65 -5.83 10.29
C VAL A 285 15.96 -5.15 10.68
N LYS A 286 16.33 -4.03 10.03
CA LYS A 286 17.56 -3.28 10.35
C LYS A 286 17.54 -2.72 11.78
N LEU A 287 16.43 -2.11 12.18
CA LEU A 287 16.27 -1.60 13.55
C LEU A 287 16.36 -2.73 14.58
N GLY A 288 15.71 -3.86 14.33
CA GLY A 288 15.82 -5.03 15.19
C GLY A 288 17.27 -5.48 15.39
N MET A 289 18.04 -5.53 14.30
CA MET A 289 19.46 -5.88 14.34
C MET A 289 20.31 -4.84 15.10
N SER A 290 20.09 -3.54 14.86
CA SER A 290 20.86 -2.47 15.51
C SER A 290 20.56 -2.32 16.99
N GLU A 291 19.35 -2.61 17.42
CA GLU A 291 18.88 -2.53 18.80
C GLU A 291 18.97 -3.88 19.55
N ASN A 292 19.56 -4.90 18.90
CA ASN A 292 19.66 -6.26 19.43
C ASN A 292 18.30 -6.85 19.87
N ARG A 293 17.24 -6.50 19.14
CA ARG A 293 15.89 -7.04 19.32
C ARG A 293 15.70 -8.30 18.48
N LYS A 294 14.94 -9.24 18.98
CA LYS A 294 14.55 -10.43 18.21
C LYS A 294 13.49 -10.03 17.19
N VAL A 295 13.77 -10.27 15.91
CA VAL A 295 12.82 -10.10 14.80
C VAL A 295 12.30 -11.47 14.38
N PRO A 296 10.99 -11.66 14.16
CA PRO A 296 10.40 -12.99 13.90
C PRO A 296 10.78 -13.59 12.54
N TYR A 297 11.40 -12.85 11.65
CA TYR A 297 11.78 -13.27 10.29
C TYR A 297 13.09 -12.58 9.84
N LYS A 298 13.66 -13.07 8.75
CA LYS A 298 14.93 -12.60 8.17
C LYS A 298 14.70 -11.87 6.85
N MET A 299 15.73 -11.21 6.34
CA MET A 299 15.69 -10.57 5.01
C MET A 299 15.39 -11.55 3.87
N GLU A 300 15.74 -12.83 4.01
CA GLU A 300 15.41 -13.86 3.02
C GLU A 300 13.89 -14.09 2.93
N ASP A 301 13.18 -14.02 4.05
CA ASP A 301 11.72 -14.15 4.11
C ASP A 301 11.05 -12.93 3.46
N VAL A 302 11.65 -11.73 3.64
CA VAL A 302 11.20 -10.51 2.93
C VAL A 302 11.41 -10.65 1.41
N ARG A 303 12.54 -11.19 0.97
CA ARG A 303 12.78 -11.47 -0.46
C ARG A 303 11.79 -12.49 -1.01
N SER A 304 11.49 -13.56 -0.25
CA SER A 304 10.49 -14.55 -0.62
C SER A 304 9.11 -13.92 -0.76
N LEU A 305 8.71 -13.04 0.17
CA LEU A 305 7.48 -12.26 0.05
C LEU A 305 7.45 -11.46 -1.27
N ILE A 306 8.49 -10.69 -1.60
CA ILE A 306 8.53 -9.87 -2.82
C ILE A 306 8.49 -10.74 -4.08
N ARG A 307 9.16 -11.90 -4.08
CA ARG A 307 9.10 -12.89 -5.17
C ARG A 307 7.67 -13.37 -5.43
N HIS A 308 6.86 -13.53 -4.38
CA HIS A 308 5.48 -14.03 -4.44
C HIS A 308 4.42 -12.93 -4.56
N THR A 309 4.80 -11.64 -4.66
CA THR A 309 3.82 -10.57 -4.85
C THR A 309 3.21 -10.60 -6.25
N VAL A 310 1.88 -10.43 -6.30
CA VAL A 310 1.12 -10.21 -7.52
C VAL A 310 0.46 -8.84 -7.42
N THR A 311 0.91 -7.89 -8.23
CA THR A 311 0.36 -6.53 -8.19
C THR A 311 -0.92 -6.42 -9.01
N LEU A 312 -1.94 -5.81 -8.41
CA LEU A 312 -3.24 -5.56 -9.02
C LEU A 312 -3.47 -4.05 -9.12
N ASN A 313 -4.11 -3.61 -10.20
CA ASN A 313 -4.55 -2.24 -10.34
C ASN A 313 -5.92 -2.03 -9.70
N TYR A 314 -6.24 -0.77 -9.36
CA TYR A 314 -7.60 -0.44 -8.94
C TYR A 314 -8.60 -0.72 -10.06
N ASN A 315 -9.81 -1.10 -9.67
CA ASN A 315 -10.95 -1.36 -10.56
C ASN A 315 -10.81 -2.58 -11.48
N GLU A 316 -9.76 -3.37 -11.31
CA GLU A 316 -9.57 -4.62 -12.05
C GLU A 316 -10.00 -5.82 -11.21
N THR A 317 -10.98 -6.57 -11.70
CA THR A 317 -11.41 -7.82 -11.06
C THR A 317 -10.50 -8.96 -11.52
N THR A 318 -9.92 -9.70 -10.55
CA THR A 318 -8.97 -10.78 -10.80
C THR A 318 -9.37 -12.03 -10.04
N ASP A 319 -9.28 -13.20 -10.69
CA ASP A 319 -9.43 -14.48 -10.02
C ASP A 319 -8.21 -14.74 -9.12
N ILE A 320 -8.42 -15.08 -7.87
CA ILE A 320 -7.34 -15.42 -6.91
C ILE A 320 -7.41 -16.86 -6.42
N SER A 321 -8.55 -17.52 -6.64
CA SER A 321 -8.79 -18.92 -6.30
C SER A 321 -9.98 -19.44 -7.14
N PRO A 322 -10.36 -20.73 -7.06
CA PRO A 322 -11.41 -21.30 -7.92
C PRO A 322 -12.77 -20.60 -7.83
N ASP A 323 -13.13 -20.06 -6.68
CA ASP A 323 -14.44 -19.46 -6.45
C ASP A 323 -14.36 -18.07 -5.78
N VAL A 324 -13.16 -17.46 -5.71
CA VAL A 324 -13.00 -16.11 -5.19
C VAL A 324 -12.29 -15.20 -6.19
N ARG A 325 -12.90 -14.07 -6.49
CA ARG A 325 -12.31 -12.95 -7.23
C ARG A 325 -12.20 -11.73 -6.34
N VAL A 326 -11.23 -10.90 -6.61
CA VAL A 326 -11.03 -9.64 -5.89
C VAL A 326 -11.03 -8.45 -6.83
N THR A 327 -11.55 -7.33 -6.34
CA THR A 327 -11.39 -6.01 -6.95
C THR A 327 -10.86 -5.07 -5.89
N LEU A 328 -9.68 -4.48 -6.14
CA LEU A 328 -9.11 -3.45 -5.28
C LEU A 328 -9.70 -2.09 -5.66
N ARG A 329 -10.06 -1.28 -4.67
CA ARG A 329 -10.59 0.08 -4.82
C ARG A 329 -9.82 1.03 -3.93
N ASN A 330 -9.70 2.30 -4.33
CA ASN A 330 -9.03 3.30 -3.51
C ASN A 330 -9.67 3.40 -2.12
N ALA A 331 -8.87 3.29 -1.06
CA ALA A 331 -9.28 3.47 0.33
C ALA A 331 -9.05 4.89 0.86
N GLY A 332 -8.28 5.71 0.17
CA GLY A 332 -7.98 7.10 0.56
C GLY A 332 -7.10 7.26 1.80
N HIS A 333 -6.58 6.16 2.35
CA HIS A 333 -5.84 6.13 3.63
C HIS A 333 -4.35 6.46 3.47
N ILE A 334 -3.62 5.66 2.70
CA ILE A 334 -2.22 5.88 2.30
C ILE A 334 -2.03 5.52 0.83
N LEU A 335 -0.84 5.79 0.29
CA LEU A 335 -0.52 5.47 -1.10
C LEU A 335 -0.71 3.97 -1.38
N GLY A 336 -1.56 3.66 -2.36
CA GLY A 336 -1.87 2.29 -2.75
C GLY A 336 -2.79 1.51 -1.82
N SER A 337 -3.36 2.16 -0.78
CA SER A 337 -4.31 1.51 0.12
C SER A 337 -5.61 1.13 -0.57
N SER A 338 -6.18 -0.01 -0.21
CA SER A 338 -7.30 -0.61 -0.90
C SER A 338 -8.46 -0.98 0.02
N VAL A 339 -9.67 -0.58 -0.38
CA VAL A 339 -10.89 -1.28 -0.01
C VAL A 339 -10.97 -2.52 -0.90
N VAL A 340 -11.13 -3.70 -0.30
CA VAL A 340 -11.09 -4.97 -1.03
C VAL A 340 -12.50 -5.54 -1.17
N HIS A 341 -12.94 -5.70 -2.41
CA HIS A 341 -14.23 -6.30 -2.73
C HIS A 341 -14.03 -7.75 -3.19
N PHE A 342 -14.46 -8.70 -2.38
CA PHE A 342 -14.44 -10.12 -2.66
C PHE A 342 -15.75 -10.55 -3.31
N HIS A 343 -15.65 -11.18 -4.47
CA HIS A 343 -16.76 -11.81 -5.20
C HIS A 343 -16.65 -13.32 -5.01
N ILE A 344 -17.56 -13.90 -4.24
CA ILE A 344 -17.55 -15.32 -3.87
C ILE A 344 -18.55 -16.08 -4.72
N GLY A 345 -18.07 -17.10 -5.42
CA GLY A 345 -18.86 -17.90 -6.35
C GLY A 345 -19.42 -17.05 -7.50
N GLU A 346 -20.40 -17.58 -8.22
CA GLU A 346 -21.12 -16.85 -9.26
C GLU A 346 -22.31 -16.07 -8.66
N GLY A 347 -21.98 -15.00 -7.88
CA GLY A 347 -22.97 -14.18 -7.19
C GLY A 347 -23.52 -14.83 -5.91
N PHE A 348 -22.80 -15.80 -5.33
CA PHE A 348 -23.18 -16.46 -4.09
C PHE A 348 -23.15 -15.47 -2.92
N HIS A 349 -22.05 -14.71 -2.76
CA HIS A 349 -21.89 -13.69 -1.72
C HIS A 349 -20.84 -12.66 -2.12
N ASN A 350 -20.99 -11.42 -1.68
CA ASN A 350 -19.98 -10.38 -1.83
C ASN A 350 -19.63 -9.81 -0.46
N LEU A 351 -18.34 -9.85 -0.14
CA LEU A 351 -17.75 -9.32 1.07
C LEU A 351 -16.92 -8.08 0.72
N LEU A 352 -17.17 -6.98 1.42
CA LEU A 352 -16.36 -5.78 1.33
C LEU A 352 -15.53 -5.64 2.62
N MET A 353 -14.20 -5.49 2.47
CA MET A 353 -13.28 -5.21 3.57
C MET A 353 -12.74 -3.80 3.39
N SER A 354 -12.95 -2.91 4.37
CA SER A 354 -12.46 -1.54 4.26
C SER A 354 -10.93 -1.44 4.32
N GLY A 355 -10.26 -2.37 5.03
CA GLY A 355 -8.95 -2.03 5.59
C GLY A 355 -9.08 -0.76 6.40
N ASP A 356 -8.07 0.08 6.38
CA ASP A 356 -8.14 1.44 6.88
C ASP A 356 -8.64 2.38 5.79
N ILE A 357 -9.59 3.26 6.14
CA ILE A 357 -10.36 4.02 5.15
C ILE A 357 -10.45 5.52 5.49
N LYS A 358 -10.28 6.38 4.48
CA LYS A 358 -10.56 7.82 4.58
C LYS A 358 -11.65 8.22 3.59
N TYR A 359 -12.84 8.52 4.08
CA TYR A 359 -13.96 8.98 3.26
C TYR A 359 -14.10 10.50 3.26
N MET A 360 -12.99 11.14 2.94
CA MET A 360 -12.86 12.57 2.69
C MET A 360 -11.62 12.80 1.83
N ASN A 361 -11.66 13.72 0.87
CA ASN A 361 -10.46 14.11 0.15
C ASN A 361 -9.42 14.68 1.12
N SER A 362 -8.23 14.11 1.14
CA SER A 362 -7.08 14.61 1.88
C SER A 362 -6.19 15.51 0.99
N TRP A 363 -5.10 16.04 1.52
CA TRP A 363 -4.11 16.74 0.68
C TRP A 363 -3.43 15.78 -0.31
N LEU A 364 -3.31 14.51 0.04
CA LEU A 364 -2.66 13.48 -0.77
C LEU A 364 -3.63 12.69 -1.66
N PHE A 365 -4.78 12.28 -1.13
CA PHE A 365 -5.63 11.26 -1.76
C PHE A 365 -7.05 11.74 -1.97
N ASN A 366 -7.70 11.19 -3.01
CA ASN A 366 -9.16 11.25 -3.14
C ASN A 366 -9.80 10.44 -2.02
N ALA A 367 -11.04 10.78 -1.68
CA ALA A 367 -11.86 9.98 -0.77
C ALA A 367 -11.97 8.52 -1.25
N ALA A 368 -12.15 7.60 -0.31
CA ALA A 368 -12.37 6.20 -0.63
C ALA A 368 -13.53 5.99 -1.60
N ASP A 369 -13.38 5.02 -2.49
CA ASP A 369 -14.40 4.68 -3.47
C ASP A 369 -15.63 4.05 -2.81
N SER A 370 -16.80 4.67 -3.01
CA SER A 370 -18.10 4.18 -2.51
C SER A 370 -19.02 3.65 -3.61
N ARG A 371 -18.68 3.87 -4.90
CA ARG A 371 -19.42 3.34 -6.03
C ARG A 371 -19.03 1.89 -6.28
N LEU A 372 -19.64 1.01 -5.52
CA LEU A 372 -19.34 -0.41 -5.52
C LEU A 372 -20.58 -1.19 -6.01
N PRO A 373 -20.36 -2.29 -6.76
CA PRO A 373 -21.45 -3.19 -7.05
C PRO A 373 -21.96 -3.84 -5.74
N ARG A 374 -22.93 -4.72 -5.87
CA ARG A 374 -23.58 -5.42 -4.77
C ARG A 374 -22.63 -5.86 -3.64
N VAL A 375 -23.00 -5.51 -2.38
CA VAL A 375 -22.30 -5.88 -1.15
C VAL A 375 -23.31 -6.50 -0.17
N GLU A 376 -23.10 -7.75 0.27
CA GLU A 376 -23.95 -8.38 1.29
C GLU A 376 -23.40 -8.16 2.71
N THR A 377 -22.10 -8.33 2.88
CA THR A 377 -21.43 -8.10 4.16
C THR A 377 -20.34 -7.05 3.97
N PHE A 378 -20.32 -6.07 4.86
CA PHE A 378 -19.29 -5.06 4.95
C PHE A 378 -18.53 -5.19 6.26
N VAL A 379 -17.21 -5.24 6.21
CA VAL A 379 -16.32 -5.15 7.37
C VAL A 379 -15.68 -3.78 7.35
N THR A 380 -15.87 -3.01 8.42
CA THR A 380 -15.39 -1.63 8.54
C THR A 380 -14.50 -1.43 9.75
N GLU A 381 -13.44 -0.65 9.58
CA GLU A 381 -12.65 -0.14 10.69
C GLU A 381 -13.48 0.71 11.67
N SER A 382 -12.93 0.91 12.86
CA SER A 382 -13.54 1.76 13.90
C SER A 382 -12.52 2.49 14.78
N THR A 383 -11.34 2.81 14.22
CA THR A 383 -10.27 3.54 14.93
C THR A 383 -10.80 4.84 15.57
N TYR A 384 -11.62 5.58 14.82
CA TYR A 384 -12.36 6.75 15.30
C TYR A 384 -13.88 6.50 15.28
N GLY A 385 -14.30 5.31 15.74
CA GLY A 385 -15.70 4.91 15.83
C GLY A 385 -16.43 5.41 17.09
N GLY A 386 -15.73 5.95 18.08
CA GLY A 386 -16.29 6.44 19.32
C GLY A 386 -17.26 7.61 19.13
N ARG A 387 -18.18 7.78 20.10
CA ARG A 387 -19.27 8.77 20.03
C ARG A 387 -18.80 10.20 19.80
N ASN A 388 -17.62 10.54 20.33
CA ASN A 388 -17.03 11.87 20.28
C ASN A 388 -15.82 11.97 19.34
N ASP A 389 -15.56 10.93 18.55
CA ASP A 389 -14.42 10.90 17.63
C ASP A 389 -14.76 11.70 16.35
N PHE A 390 -14.54 12.99 16.40
CA PHE A 390 -14.69 13.91 15.28
C PHE A 390 -13.36 14.62 15.00
N GLN A 391 -13.08 14.83 13.73
CA GLN A 391 -11.90 15.55 13.29
C GLN A 391 -12.27 16.93 12.77
N PRO A 392 -11.40 17.94 12.97
CA PRO A 392 -11.56 19.25 12.35
C PRO A 392 -11.44 19.17 10.82
N SER A 393 -11.84 20.22 10.15
CA SER A 393 -11.64 20.34 8.71
C SER A 393 -10.13 20.46 8.37
N ARG A 394 -9.78 20.14 7.11
CA ARG A 394 -8.42 20.32 6.58
C ARG A 394 -7.94 21.78 6.74
N GLN A 395 -8.81 22.73 6.47
CA GLN A 395 -8.49 24.14 6.57
C GLN A 395 -8.13 24.52 8.01
N GLU A 396 -8.96 24.14 8.99
CA GLU A 396 -8.68 24.38 10.41
C GLU A 396 -7.37 23.72 10.86
N ALA A 397 -7.11 22.49 10.44
CA ALA A 397 -5.85 21.79 10.73
C ALA A 397 -4.63 22.51 10.14
N GLY A 398 -4.72 22.96 8.87
CA GLY A 398 -3.65 23.71 8.20
C GLY A 398 -3.41 25.08 8.84
N GLU A 399 -4.47 25.80 9.20
CA GLU A 399 -4.36 27.08 9.90
C GLU A 399 -3.73 26.94 11.29
N ARG A 400 -4.14 25.90 12.04
CA ARG A 400 -3.55 25.60 13.35
C ARG A 400 -2.06 25.29 13.25
N LEU A 401 -1.66 24.44 12.28
CA LEU A 401 -0.24 24.16 12.02
C LEU A 401 0.52 25.46 11.71
N GLY A 402 0.02 26.29 10.79
CA GLY A 402 0.63 27.57 10.44
C GLY A 402 0.77 28.53 11.63
N GLN A 403 -0.23 28.58 12.53
CA GLN A 403 -0.16 29.39 13.75
C GLN A 403 0.98 28.94 14.67
N ILE A 404 1.13 27.62 14.88
CA ILE A 404 2.18 27.07 15.74
C ILE A 404 3.56 27.33 15.14
N ILE A 405 3.72 27.20 13.82
CA ILE A 405 4.98 27.50 13.11
C ILE A 405 5.38 28.96 13.31
N ARG A 406 4.44 29.91 13.14
CA ARG A 406 4.71 31.34 13.37
C ARG A 406 5.13 31.63 14.83
N LEU A 407 4.38 31.08 15.78
CA LEU A 407 4.69 31.26 17.21
C LEU A 407 6.07 30.69 17.58
N ALA A 408 6.44 29.56 17.06
CA ALA A 408 7.76 28.97 17.27
C ALA A 408 8.87 29.82 16.64
N ALA A 409 8.66 30.36 15.43
CA ALA A 409 9.60 31.23 14.77
C ALA A 409 9.83 32.54 15.56
N GLU A 410 8.76 33.14 16.11
CA GLU A 410 8.85 34.32 16.98
C GLU A 410 9.67 34.05 18.25
N LYS A 411 9.50 32.87 18.87
CA LYS A 411 10.28 32.43 20.03
C LYS A 411 11.71 31.96 19.67
N LYS A 412 12.06 31.92 18.38
CA LYS A 412 13.29 31.25 17.88
C LYS A 412 13.41 29.81 18.37
N GLY A 413 12.28 29.12 18.55
CA GLY A 413 12.17 27.75 19.01
C GLY A 413 12.18 26.75 17.86
N LYS A 414 12.48 25.51 18.17
CA LYS A 414 12.47 24.37 17.27
C LYS A 414 11.15 23.62 17.39
N ILE A 415 10.71 23.03 16.28
CA ILE A 415 9.48 22.23 16.25
C ILE A 415 9.85 20.79 15.89
N LEU A 416 9.55 19.87 16.78
CA LEU A 416 9.64 18.44 16.53
C LEU A 416 8.24 17.89 16.25
N ILE A 417 8.06 17.26 15.09
CA ILE A 417 6.80 16.62 14.69
C ILE A 417 7.05 15.13 14.50
N PRO A 418 6.68 14.28 15.47
CA PRO A 418 6.70 12.84 15.31
C PRO A 418 5.70 12.41 14.24
N VAL A 419 6.17 11.70 13.20
CA VAL A 419 5.31 11.30 12.08
C VAL A 419 5.60 9.86 11.65
N PHE A 420 4.59 9.19 11.13
CA PHE A 420 4.81 7.97 10.35
C PHE A 420 5.48 8.32 9.03
N ALA A 421 6.38 7.46 8.58
CA ALA A 421 7.11 7.68 7.32
C ALA A 421 6.18 7.76 6.11
N VAL A 422 5.04 7.07 6.15
CA VAL A 422 4.09 6.93 5.04
C VAL A 422 2.78 7.64 5.36
N GLY A 423 2.35 8.52 4.47
CA GLY A 423 1.07 9.22 4.50
C GLY A 423 1.10 10.52 5.31
N ARG A 424 1.29 10.45 6.64
CA ARG A 424 1.22 11.63 7.52
C ARG A 424 2.31 12.65 7.25
N SER A 425 3.54 12.20 7.11
CA SER A 425 4.67 13.07 6.80
C SER A 425 4.44 13.84 5.50
N GLN A 426 3.96 13.17 4.46
CA GLN A 426 3.70 13.80 3.16
C GLN A 426 2.53 14.80 3.23
N GLU A 427 1.48 14.52 4.03
CA GLU A 427 0.41 15.50 4.25
C GLU A 427 0.90 16.75 4.96
N VAL A 428 1.71 16.60 6.01
CA VAL A 428 2.32 17.73 6.73
C VAL A 428 3.25 18.51 5.79
N MET A 429 4.05 17.83 4.97
CA MET A 429 4.90 18.48 3.96
C MET A 429 4.08 19.35 3.00
N LEU A 430 2.98 18.83 2.46
CA LEU A 430 2.13 19.60 1.54
C LEU A 430 1.55 20.86 2.18
N VAL A 431 1.12 20.78 3.44
CA VAL A 431 0.60 21.94 4.16
C VAL A 431 1.70 22.96 4.45
N LEU A 432 2.89 22.53 4.87
CA LEU A 432 4.03 23.42 5.09
C LEU A 432 4.47 24.12 3.80
N GLU A 433 4.53 23.38 2.68
CA GLU A 433 4.85 23.96 1.38
C GLU A 433 3.81 24.99 0.94
N GLU A 434 2.50 24.63 1.01
CA GLU A 434 1.42 25.53 0.65
C GLU A 434 1.46 26.82 1.48
N LYS A 435 1.60 26.73 2.81
CA LYS A 435 1.69 27.88 3.71
C LYS A 435 2.94 28.72 3.45
N TYR A 436 4.08 28.09 3.16
CA TYR A 436 5.31 28.80 2.78
C TYR A 436 5.13 29.53 1.44
N ARG A 437 4.66 28.86 0.41
CA ARG A 437 4.44 29.43 -0.93
C ARG A 437 3.46 30.59 -0.93
N LEU A 438 2.44 30.55 -0.05
CA LEU A 438 1.47 31.63 0.15
C LEU A 438 2.01 32.77 1.04
N GLY A 439 3.21 32.63 1.60
CA GLY A 439 3.79 33.63 2.51
C GLY A 439 3.12 33.67 3.90
N GLU A 440 2.36 32.67 4.27
CA GLU A 440 1.65 32.58 5.54
C GLU A 440 2.53 32.11 6.70
N ILE A 441 3.66 31.46 6.40
CA ILE A 441 4.71 31.10 7.36
C ILE A 441 6.08 31.62 6.86
N PRO A 442 7.02 31.91 7.77
CA PRO A 442 8.37 32.32 7.37
C PRO A 442 9.13 31.19 6.71
N LYS A 443 10.15 31.54 5.90
CA LYS A 443 11.07 30.55 5.32
C LYS A 443 11.96 29.99 6.42
N ILE A 444 11.64 28.79 6.91
CA ILE A 444 12.45 28.05 7.87
C ILE A 444 12.71 26.64 7.29
N PRO A 445 13.88 26.04 7.53
CA PRO A 445 14.16 24.71 7.02
C PRO A 445 13.27 23.66 7.69
N VAL A 446 12.80 22.70 6.88
CA VAL A 446 12.04 21.53 7.30
C VAL A 446 12.88 20.30 7.04
N TYR A 447 13.45 19.74 8.10
CA TYR A 447 14.30 18.55 8.02
C TYR A 447 13.46 17.27 8.03
N LEU A 448 13.80 16.36 7.13
CA LEU A 448 13.14 15.06 6.97
C LEU A 448 14.08 13.96 7.43
N ASP A 449 13.82 13.36 8.59
CA ASP A 449 14.68 12.35 9.19
C ASP A 449 14.00 10.97 9.28
N GLY A 450 14.78 9.92 9.05
CA GLY A 450 14.31 8.56 8.93
C GLY A 450 13.84 8.22 7.50
N MET A 451 12.83 7.37 7.39
CA MET A 451 12.34 6.87 6.10
C MET A 451 11.49 7.88 5.30
N ILE A 452 11.25 9.09 5.82
CA ILE A 452 10.29 10.04 5.23
C ILE A 452 10.67 10.41 3.79
N TYR A 453 11.96 10.70 3.55
CA TYR A 453 12.45 11.07 2.22
C TYR A 453 12.26 9.93 1.20
N GLU A 454 12.58 8.71 1.56
CA GLU A 454 12.42 7.53 0.70
C GLU A 454 10.94 7.22 0.44
N ALA A 455 10.09 7.29 1.47
CA ALA A 455 8.65 7.16 1.31
C ALA A 455 8.07 8.25 0.39
N THR A 456 8.54 9.51 0.51
CA THR A 456 8.15 10.61 -0.37
C THR A 456 8.57 10.37 -1.81
N SER A 457 9.78 9.84 -2.01
CA SER A 457 10.25 9.41 -3.33
C SER A 457 9.28 8.39 -3.98
N ILE A 458 8.83 7.39 -3.21
CA ILE A 458 7.85 6.40 -3.69
C ILE A 458 6.52 7.10 -4.04
N HIS A 459 6.04 8.07 -3.25
CA HIS A 459 4.83 8.84 -3.59
C HIS A 459 4.96 9.55 -4.95
N THR A 460 6.11 10.13 -5.24
CA THR A 460 6.34 10.84 -6.51
C THR A 460 6.45 9.91 -7.73
N ALA A 461 6.72 8.62 -7.50
CA ALA A 461 6.77 7.61 -8.56
C ALA A 461 5.37 7.13 -9.03
N TYR A 462 4.33 7.36 -8.22
CA TYR A 462 2.97 6.87 -8.46
C TYR A 462 1.92 8.01 -8.40
N PRO A 463 2.06 9.09 -9.18
CA PRO A 463 1.13 10.22 -9.12
C PRO A 463 -0.30 9.85 -9.47
N GLU A 464 -0.53 8.76 -10.23
CA GLU A 464 -1.85 8.23 -10.57
C GLU A 464 -2.66 7.75 -9.35
N TYR A 465 -2.02 7.45 -8.23
CA TYR A 465 -2.66 7.10 -6.95
C TYR A 465 -2.94 8.31 -6.06
N LEU A 466 -2.41 9.49 -6.40
CA LEU A 466 -2.64 10.73 -5.67
C LEU A 466 -3.99 11.36 -6.06
N ASN A 467 -4.44 12.36 -5.30
CA ASN A 467 -5.64 13.08 -5.66
C ASN A 467 -5.48 13.82 -7.00
N SER A 468 -6.60 14.11 -7.66
CA SER A 468 -6.61 14.70 -9.01
C SER A 468 -5.85 16.01 -9.10
N ASN A 469 -5.96 16.89 -8.08
CA ASN A 469 -5.30 18.19 -8.07
C ASN A 469 -3.77 18.05 -7.95
N LEU A 470 -3.31 17.24 -7.02
CA LEU A 470 -1.88 17.00 -6.81
C LEU A 470 -1.25 16.26 -8.01
N ARG A 471 -1.97 15.28 -8.57
CA ARG A 471 -1.55 14.62 -9.80
C ARG A 471 -1.39 15.61 -10.94
N ASP A 472 -2.39 16.48 -11.20
CA ASP A 472 -2.33 17.47 -12.27
C ASP A 472 -1.19 18.48 -12.05
N LEU A 473 -0.94 18.87 -10.79
CA LEU A 473 0.19 19.74 -10.41
C LEU A 473 1.52 19.08 -10.78
N ILE A 474 1.73 17.82 -10.40
CA ILE A 474 2.97 17.08 -10.66
C ILE A 474 3.14 16.74 -12.14
N THR A 475 2.09 16.20 -12.80
CA THR A 475 2.24 15.62 -14.14
C THR A 475 2.07 16.64 -15.26
N ARG A 476 1.10 17.57 -15.15
CA ARG A 476 0.80 18.54 -16.21
C ARG A 476 1.52 19.86 -16.03
N ARG A 477 1.50 20.42 -14.79
CA ARG A 477 2.15 21.72 -14.52
C ARG A 477 3.64 21.57 -14.25
N LYS A 478 4.12 20.36 -13.97
CA LYS A 478 5.51 20.06 -13.61
C LYS A 478 5.97 20.78 -12.33
N GLU A 479 5.01 21.09 -11.45
CA GLU A 479 5.21 21.70 -10.15
C GLU A 479 5.05 20.63 -9.07
N ASN A 480 6.14 20.02 -8.63
CA ASN A 480 6.10 19.00 -7.59
C ASN A 480 6.38 19.61 -6.23
N PRO A 481 5.37 19.74 -5.33
CA PRO A 481 5.53 20.41 -4.04
C PRO A 481 6.51 19.68 -3.12
N PHE A 482 6.75 18.39 -3.32
CA PHE A 482 7.73 17.62 -2.55
C PHE A 482 9.20 17.99 -2.88
N LEU A 483 9.43 18.74 -3.97
CA LEU A 483 10.75 19.26 -4.37
C LEU A 483 10.99 20.70 -3.89
N SER A 484 10.15 21.23 -3.01
CA SER A 484 10.31 22.57 -2.45
C SER A 484 11.66 22.69 -1.72
N ASP A 485 12.29 23.87 -1.86
CA ASP A 485 13.60 24.20 -1.27
C ASP A 485 13.60 24.32 0.27
N ILE A 486 12.43 24.27 0.90
CA ILE A 486 12.33 24.23 2.36
C ILE A 486 12.62 22.84 2.93
N PHE A 487 12.52 21.77 2.11
CA PHE A 487 12.72 20.39 2.57
C PHE A 487 14.19 19.98 2.47
N VAL A 488 14.76 19.58 3.59
CA VAL A 488 16.15 19.15 3.71
C VAL A 488 16.21 17.71 4.20
N ARG A 489 16.83 16.82 3.43
CA ARG A 489 17.04 15.44 3.83
C ARG A 489 18.11 15.36 4.92
N VAL A 490 17.85 14.54 5.94
CA VAL A 490 18.86 14.10 6.92
C VAL A 490 19.38 12.74 6.49
N ASP A 491 20.60 12.70 5.97
CA ASP A 491 21.19 11.50 5.35
C ASP A 491 22.35 10.89 6.14
N ALA A 492 22.86 11.62 7.15
CA ALA A 492 23.98 11.18 7.96
C ALA A 492 23.80 11.57 9.44
N PRO A 493 24.41 10.81 10.38
CA PRO A 493 24.42 11.14 11.81
C PRO A 493 24.96 12.53 12.10
N GLU A 494 26.02 12.95 11.41
CA GLU A 494 26.66 14.27 11.57
C GLU A 494 25.71 15.40 11.19
N THR A 495 24.87 15.21 10.16
CA THR A 495 23.82 16.17 9.79
C THR A 495 22.81 16.32 10.94
N ARG A 496 22.43 15.22 11.60
CA ARG A 496 21.51 15.25 12.75
C ARG A 496 22.14 15.97 13.95
N GLU A 497 23.40 15.72 14.26
CA GLU A 497 24.12 16.42 15.33
C GLU A 497 24.16 17.94 15.10
N ASN A 498 24.40 18.36 13.85
CA ASN A 498 24.36 19.78 13.48
C ASN A 498 22.97 20.38 13.69
N ILE A 499 21.89 19.69 13.32
CA ILE A 499 20.51 20.15 13.53
C ILE A 499 20.17 20.22 15.01
N VAL A 500 20.63 19.25 15.81
CA VAL A 500 20.44 19.24 17.26
C VAL A 500 21.07 20.48 17.89
N SER A 501 22.27 20.87 17.46
CA SER A 501 23.04 22.03 17.98
C SER A 501 22.66 23.37 17.35
N ASP A 502 21.89 23.43 16.27
CA ASP A 502 21.43 24.66 15.64
C ASP A 502 20.66 25.54 16.64
N VAL A 503 20.77 26.82 16.53
CA VAL A 503 20.11 27.81 17.42
C VAL A 503 18.91 28.50 16.78
N GLY A 504 18.69 28.34 15.47
CA GLY A 504 17.61 28.98 14.72
C GLY A 504 16.25 28.30 14.84
N PRO A 505 15.17 28.92 14.40
CA PRO A 505 13.89 28.26 14.24
C PRO A 505 13.99 27.27 13.08
N LEU A 506 13.54 26.06 13.33
CA LEU A 506 13.51 24.99 12.34
C LEU A 506 12.38 23.99 12.66
N VAL A 507 11.99 23.20 11.67
CA VAL A 507 11.05 22.09 11.82
C VAL A 507 11.78 20.79 11.54
N VAL A 508 11.55 19.77 12.36
CA VAL A 508 11.98 18.40 12.09
C VAL A 508 10.76 17.48 12.03
N LEU A 509 10.57 16.85 10.89
CA LEU A 509 9.69 15.70 10.75
C LEU A 509 10.54 14.46 10.97
N ALA A 510 10.24 13.67 11.99
CA ALA A 510 11.04 12.49 12.32
C ALA A 510 10.19 11.26 12.65
N THR A 511 10.65 10.08 12.22
CA THR A 511 10.08 8.80 12.63
C THR A 511 10.63 8.37 14.00
N SER A 512 9.89 7.65 14.84
CA SER A 512 8.56 7.09 14.64
C SER A 512 7.45 8.03 15.12
N GLY A 513 6.28 7.91 14.50
CA GLY A 513 5.13 8.78 14.81
C GLY A 513 4.55 8.61 16.21
N MET A 514 4.78 7.49 16.89
CA MET A 514 4.36 7.24 18.28
C MET A 514 5.51 7.32 19.29
N MET A 515 6.69 7.76 18.82
CA MET A 515 7.90 7.89 19.62
C MET A 515 8.40 6.57 20.27
N ASN A 516 8.15 5.43 19.65
CA ASN A 516 8.60 4.12 20.16
C ASN A 516 10.06 3.79 19.78
N GLY A 517 10.81 4.74 19.24
CA GLY A 517 12.19 4.57 18.77
C GLY A 517 12.48 5.47 17.56
N GLY A 518 13.66 5.29 16.97
CA GLY A 518 14.08 6.04 15.79
C GLY A 518 14.59 7.45 16.08
N PRO A 519 14.89 8.24 15.03
CA PRO A 519 15.55 9.54 15.16
C PRO A 519 14.77 10.56 16.01
N VAL A 520 13.45 10.47 16.08
CA VAL A 520 12.62 11.37 16.90
C VAL A 520 13.04 11.40 18.35
N ILE A 521 13.52 10.28 18.88
CA ILE A 521 13.96 10.13 20.28
C ILE A 521 15.21 10.99 20.55
N GLU A 522 16.10 11.07 19.59
CA GLU A 522 17.33 11.86 19.73
C GLU A 522 17.03 13.35 19.79
N TYR A 523 16.20 13.87 18.87
CA TYR A 523 15.75 15.27 18.90
C TYR A 523 15.01 15.60 20.19
N PHE A 524 14.06 14.75 20.58
CA PHE A 524 13.30 14.92 21.81
C PHE A 524 14.19 14.98 23.03
N SER A 525 15.14 14.06 23.16
CA SER A 525 16.05 13.97 24.32
C SER A 525 16.97 15.17 24.48
N ASN A 526 17.19 15.94 23.41
CA ASN A 526 18.06 17.13 23.42
C ASN A 526 17.29 18.45 23.49
N TRP A 527 16.00 18.47 23.12
CA TRP A 527 15.21 19.70 23.02
C TRP A 527 14.09 19.81 24.05
N ALA A 528 13.78 18.75 24.76
CA ALA A 528 12.60 18.67 25.60
C ALA A 528 12.57 19.64 26.78
N ASP A 529 13.72 20.06 27.32
CA ASP A 529 13.83 20.94 28.48
C ASP A 529 13.74 22.43 28.16
N ASP A 530 13.83 22.82 26.86
CA ASP A 530 13.78 24.23 26.43
C ASP A 530 12.32 24.65 26.14
N GLU A 531 11.81 25.60 26.92
CA GLU A 531 10.42 26.12 26.82
C GLU A 531 10.11 26.84 25.51
N ARG A 532 11.13 27.22 24.71
CA ARG A 532 10.95 27.81 23.39
C ARG A 532 10.50 26.77 22.35
N ASN A 533 10.84 25.51 22.56
CA ASN A 533 10.62 24.42 21.62
C ASN A 533 9.20 23.87 21.71
N PHE A 534 8.81 23.16 20.62
CA PHE A 534 7.49 22.57 20.47
C PHE A 534 7.62 21.08 20.09
N LEU A 535 6.84 20.24 20.77
CA LEU A 535 6.56 18.87 20.34
C LEU A 535 5.11 18.83 19.85
N LEU A 536 4.93 18.53 18.56
CA LEU A 536 3.64 18.65 17.91
C LEU A 536 3.17 17.30 17.37
N PHE A 537 2.16 16.70 17.98
CA PHE A 537 1.56 15.47 17.48
C PHE A 537 0.50 15.75 16.42
N VAL A 538 0.61 15.07 15.28
CA VAL A 538 -0.31 15.20 14.13
C VAL A 538 -1.06 13.89 13.84
N GLY A 539 -0.91 12.88 14.69
CA GLY A 539 -1.50 11.57 14.52
C GLY A 539 -1.89 10.91 15.83
N TYR A 540 -2.66 9.83 15.73
CA TYR A 540 -3.08 9.02 16.87
C TYR A 540 -1.88 8.51 17.67
N GLN A 541 -2.01 8.52 18.99
CA GLN A 541 -1.03 7.98 19.92
C GLN A 541 -1.66 6.80 20.67
N ALA A 542 -1.23 5.58 20.36
CA ALA A 542 -1.76 4.36 20.95
C ALA A 542 -1.42 4.25 22.45
N GLU A 543 -2.27 3.55 23.19
CA GLU A 543 -2.02 3.23 24.59
C GLU A 543 -0.67 2.45 24.73
N GLY A 544 0.07 2.73 25.79
CA GLY A 544 1.39 2.11 26.02
C GLY A 544 2.57 2.82 25.35
N THR A 545 2.36 3.68 24.34
CA THR A 545 3.43 4.37 23.63
C THR A 545 4.00 5.56 24.42
N LEU A 546 5.26 5.93 24.10
CA LEU A 546 5.90 7.10 24.71
C LEU A 546 5.13 8.38 24.38
N GLY A 547 4.71 8.55 23.14
CA GLY A 547 3.91 9.71 22.69
C GLY A 547 2.63 9.86 23.50
N ARG A 548 1.92 8.75 23.80
CA ARG A 548 0.70 8.77 24.62
C ARG A 548 0.99 9.21 26.05
N ARG A 549 2.07 8.75 26.63
CA ARG A 549 2.48 9.15 28.00
C ARG A 549 2.79 10.64 28.07
N ILE A 550 3.45 11.21 27.05
CA ILE A 550 3.76 12.65 26.98
C ILE A 550 2.47 13.45 26.86
N LEU A 551 1.55 13.07 25.95
CA LEU A 551 0.25 13.73 25.78
C LEU A 551 -0.62 13.67 27.02
N SER A 552 -0.48 12.62 27.83
CA SER A 552 -1.18 12.52 29.13
C SER A 552 -0.62 13.43 30.23
N GLY A 553 0.37 14.29 29.90
CA GLY A 553 0.89 15.32 30.79
C GLY A 553 2.10 14.91 31.62
N ALA A 554 2.81 13.86 31.23
CA ALA A 554 4.07 13.50 31.90
C ALA A 554 5.06 14.66 31.82
N LYS A 555 5.62 15.07 32.96
CA LYS A 555 6.62 16.15 33.08
C LYS A 555 8.06 15.66 33.03
N GLN A 556 8.24 14.36 33.17
CA GLN A 556 9.52 13.70 33.21
C GLN A 556 9.39 12.26 32.69
N ILE A 557 10.32 11.84 31.84
CA ILE A 557 10.26 10.55 31.16
C ILE A 557 11.65 9.93 31.10
N ASN A 558 11.71 8.63 31.31
CA ASN A 558 12.89 7.83 31.06
C ASN A 558 12.92 7.40 29.59
N VAL A 559 13.95 7.81 28.86
CA VAL A 559 14.18 7.47 27.46
C VAL A 559 15.35 6.49 27.39
N ARG A 560 15.15 5.36 26.71
CA ARG A 560 16.20 4.38 26.47
C ARG A 560 17.08 4.85 25.32
N LYS A 561 18.38 4.92 25.52
CA LYS A 561 19.41 5.19 24.52
C LYS A 561 20.40 4.02 24.45
N ASN A 562 21.24 4.00 23.42
CA ASN A 562 22.27 2.95 23.26
C ASN A 562 23.26 2.88 24.45
N ASP A 563 23.46 3.98 25.15
CA ASP A 563 24.34 4.16 26.29
C ASP A 563 23.65 4.05 27.66
N GLY A 564 22.35 3.72 27.69
CA GLY A 564 21.59 3.53 28.91
C GLY A 564 20.21 4.24 28.91
N VAL A 565 19.69 4.45 30.13
CA VAL A 565 18.42 5.16 30.34
C VAL A 565 18.72 6.61 30.76
N LYS A 566 18.26 7.56 29.95
CA LYS A 566 18.34 9.01 30.24
C LYS A 566 17.00 9.51 30.76
N GLU A 567 17.01 10.16 31.90
CA GLU A 567 15.87 10.92 32.38
C GLU A 567 15.77 12.27 31.63
N VAL A 568 14.61 12.54 31.05
CA VAL A 568 14.33 13.76 30.26
C VAL A 568 13.20 14.55 30.90
N LYS A 569 13.48 15.81 31.28
CA LYS A 569 12.46 16.76 31.73
C LYS A 569 11.78 17.41 30.52
N ILE A 570 10.48 17.62 30.62
CA ILE A 570 9.66 18.21 29.55
C ILE A 570 9.28 19.62 29.97
N GLY A 571 10.01 20.62 29.43
CA GLY A 571 9.73 22.04 29.52
C GLY A 571 9.11 22.60 28.25
N MET A 572 9.38 21.95 27.09
CA MET A 572 8.85 22.34 25.78
C MET A 572 7.31 22.32 25.75
N THR A 573 6.73 23.12 24.85
CA THR A 573 5.28 23.11 24.61
C THR A 573 4.89 21.80 23.88
N VAL A 574 4.02 21.00 24.50
CA VAL A 574 3.42 19.80 23.88
C VAL A 574 2.02 20.13 23.42
N ASP A 575 1.74 19.92 22.13
CA ASP A 575 0.44 20.26 21.52
C ASP A 575 0.04 19.21 20.48
N THR A 576 -1.21 19.27 20.02
CA THR A 576 -1.75 18.39 18.97
C THR A 576 -2.36 19.24 17.85
N VAL A 577 -2.21 18.77 16.61
CA VAL A 577 -2.97 19.26 15.47
C VAL A 577 -3.76 18.11 14.89
N ASP A 578 -5.03 18.06 15.26
CA ASP A 578 -5.97 17.08 14.70
C ASP A 578 -6.33 17.43 13.25
N GLY A 579 -6.80 16.43 12.49
CA GLY A 579 -7.22 16.63 11.09
C GLY A 579 -6.25 16.08 10.04
N PHE A 580 -5.05 15.67 10.46
CA PHE A 580 -4.08 14.95 9.60
C PHE A 580 -4.29 13.42 9.62
N SER A 581 -5.25 12.88 10.34
CA SER A 581 -5.47 11.45 10.41
C SER A 581 -5.93 10.87 9.07
N GLY A 582 -5.32 9.74 8.64
CA GLY A 582 -5.71 8.97 7.47
C GLY A 582 -6.92 8.09 7.67
N HIS A 583 -7.43 8.00 8.90
CA HIS A 583 -8.67 7.30 9.18
C HIS A 583 -9.86 8.24 9.07
N SER A 584 -10.99 7.66 8.71
CA SER A 584 -12.27 8.35 8.77
C SER A 584 -12.69 8.57 10.22
N ASP A 585 -13.23 9.76 10.51
CA ASP A 585 -13.96 9.96 11.76
C ASP A 585 -15.33 9.26 11.73
N ARG A 586 -16.01 9.22 12.86
CA ARG A 586 -17.33 8.57 12.97
C ARG A 586 -18.33 9.06 11.92
N ARG A 587 -18.36 10.37 11.61
CA ARG A 587 -19.28 10.92 10.60
C ARG A 587 -18.91 10.44 9.20
N GLN A 588 -17.63 10.37 8.90
CA GLN A 588 -17.12 9.93 7.59
C GLN A 588 -17.37 8.43 7.38
N LEU A 589 -17.17 7.58 8.42
CA LEU A 589 -17.51 6.16 8.38
C LEU A 589 -19.00 5.94 8.11
N MET A 590 -19.88 6.67 8.81
CA MET A 590 -21.33 6.60 8.56
C MET A 590 -21.71 7.08 7.17
N LYS A 591 -21.11 8.20 6.69
CA LYS A 591 -21.34 8.73 5.35
C LYS A 591 -20.88 7.77 4.26
N TYR A 592 -19.79 7.03 4.49
CA TYR A 592 -19.33 6.00 3.54
C TYR A 592 -20.40 4.92 3.35
N ILE A 593 -20.99 4.43 4.45
CA ILE A 593 -22.07 3.43 4.39
C ILE A 593 -23.31 4.01 3.71
N GLU A 594 -23.64 5.28 3.98
CA GLU A 594 -24.74 5.98 3.29
C GLU A 594 -24.52 6.10 1.79
N ALA A 595 -23.28 6.26 1.37
CA ALA A 595 -22.91 6.44 -0.04
C ALA A 595 -22.81 5.12 -0.83
N LEU A 596 -22.79 3.96 -0.16
CA LEU A 596 -22.85 2.68 -0.86
C LEU A 596 -24.16 2.56 -1.62
N GLU A 597 -24.08 2.28 -2.91
CA GLU A 597 -25.25 2.12 -3.79
C GLU A 597 -26.18 0.99 -3.31
N PHE A 598 -25.57 -0.13 -2.93
CA PHE A 598 -26.26 -1.27 -2.33
C PHE A 598 -25.93 -1.35 -0.85
N LYS A 599 -26.95 -1.16 0.01
CA LYS A 599 -26.75 -1.26 1.46
C LYS A 599 -26.43 -2.70 1.85
N PRO A 600 -25.37 -2.93 2.64
CA PRO A 600 -25.05 -4.26 3.14
C PRO A 600 -26.18 -4.77 4.05
N LYS A 601 -26.40 -6.08 4.03
CA LYS A 601 -27.35 -6.74 4.96
C LYS A 601 -26.74 -6.89 6.35
N ARG A 602 -25.42 -6.98 6.43
CA ARG A 602 -24.64 -7.14 7.65
C ARG A 602 -23.41 -6.25 7.63
N ILE A 603 -23.10 -5.64 8.77
CA ILE A 603 -21.88 -4.88 8.99
C ILE A 603 -21.14 -5.45 10.18
N LEU A 604 -19.90 -5.88 9.96
CA LEU A 604 -18.97 -6.28 11.00
C LEU A 604 -18.00 -5.13 11.28
N VAL A 605 -17.70 -4.91 12.56
CA VAL A 605 -16.83 -3.80 12.97
C VAL A 605 -15.54 -4.35 13.53
N ASN A 606 -14.40 -3.91 12.97
CA ASN A 606 -13.06 -4.30 13.40
C ASN A 606 -12.16 -3.07 13.60
N HIS A 607 -10.87 -3.28 13.80
CA HIS A 607 -9.80 -2.30 13.85
C HIS A 607 -10.16 -1.05 14.67
N GLY A 608 -10.35 -1.24 15.97
CA GLY A 608 -10.68 -0.20 16.95
C GLY A 608 -10.79 -0.79 18.34
N ASP A 609 -10.57 0.06 19.34
CA ASP A 609 -10.70 -0.32 20.75
C ASP A 609 -12.06 -0.97 21.01
N ALA A 610 -12.10 -1.97 21.89
CA ALA A 610 -13.30 -2.80 22.13
C ALA A 610 -14.57 -1.98 22.42
N ASN A 611 -14.44 -0.91 23.21
CA ASN A 611 -15.56 -0.01 23.53
C ASN A 611 -16.04 0.76 22.31
N LYS A 612 -15.10 1.31 21.51
CA LYS A 612 -15.42 2.07 20.28
C LYS A 612 -16.07 1.18 19.23
N ALA A 613 -15.51 -0.01 18.97
CA ALA A 613 -16.06 -0.97 18.02
C ALA A 613 -17.47 -1.42 18.40
N THR A 614 -17.69 -1.73 19.68
CA THR A 614 -19.02 -2.16 20.19
C THR A 614 -20.03 -1.02 20.13
N GLU A 615 -19.65 0.19 20.52
CA GLU A 615 -20.54 1.35 20.46
C GLU A 615 -20.88 1.72 19.01
N PHE A 616 -19.88 1.68 18.12
CA PHE A 616 -20.07 1.99 16.70
C PHE A 616 -21.01 0.98 16.04
N SER A 617 -20.84 -0.32 16.30
CA SER A 617 -21.71 -1.35 15.74
C SER A 617 -23.18 -1.17 16.16
N ARG A 618 -23.43 -0.82 17.43
CA ARG A 618 -24.79 -0.50 17.90
C ARG A 618 -25.39 0.71 17.18
N ALA A 619 -24.57 1.77 16.98
CA ALA A 619 -25.00 2.96 16.27
C ALA A 619 -25.34 2.67 14.81
N LEU A 620 -24.58 1.78 14.15
CA LEU A 620 -24.83 1.33 12.78
C LEU A 620 -26.14 0.56 12.68
N SER A 621 -26.39 -0.39 13.61
CA SER A 621 -27.67 -1.12 13.65
C SER A 621 -28.86 -0.18 13.80
N LEU A 622 -28.78 0.78 14.73
CA LEU A 622 -29.86 1.75 14.99
C LEU A 622 -30.09 2.68 13.77
N LYS A 623 -29.03 3.16 13.15
CA LYS A 623 -29.14 4.13 12.06
C LYS A 623 -29.62 3.52 10.75
N PHE A 624 -29.09 2.33 10.41
CA PHE A 624 -29.30 1.71 9.09
C PHE A 624 -30.29 0.55 9.10
N GLY A 625 -30.74 0.10 10.27
CA GLY A 625 -31.64 -1.05 10.38
C GLY A 625 -31.02 -2.37 9.91
N VAL A 626 -29.69 -2.50 9.99
CA VAL A 626 -28.94 -3.68 9.55
C VAL A 626 -28.39 -4.45 10.74
N GLU A 627 -28.16 -5.76 10.55
CA GLU A 627 -27.38 -6.53 11.51
C GLU A 627 -25.96 -5.97 11.60
N SER A 628 -25.55 -5.50 12.79
CA SER A 628 -24.18 -5.04 13.00
C SER A 628 -23.67 -5.41 14.38
N TYR A 629 -22.44 -5.93 14.44
CA TYR A 629 -21.74 -6.22 15.69
C TYR A 629 -20.22 -6.23 15.46
N ALA A 630 -19.47 -6.21 16.56
CA ALA A 630 -18.03 -6.34 16.58
C ALA A 630 -17.66 -7.75 17.06
N PRO A 631 -17.21 -8.66 16.21
CA PRO A 631 -16.74 -9.98 16.60
C PRO A 631 -15.52 -9.93 17.53
N TYR A 632 -15.25 -11.03 18.24
CA TYR A 632 -14.00 -11.23 18.96
C TYR A 632 -12.91 -11.85 18.06
N ASN A 633 -11.67 -11.69 18.44
CA ASN A 633 -10.58 -12.50 17.87
C ASN A 633 -10.91 -13.99 18.08
N LEU A 634 -10.55 -14.83 17.10
CA LEU A 634 -10.84 -16.26 17.01
C LEU A 634 -12.32 -16.61 16.80
N GLU A 635 -13.21 -15.64 16.68
CA GLU A 635 -14.60 -15.91 16.28
C GLU A 635 -14.67 -16.20 14.78
N THR A 636 -15.43 -17.23 14.39
CA THR A 636 -15.74 -17.53 13.00
C THR A 636 -17.18 -17.14 12.69
N VAL A 637 -17.32 -16.14 11.82
CA VAL A 637 -18.63 -15.58 11.41
C VAL A 637 -19.08 -16.30 10.14
N ARG A 638 -20.25 -16.93 10.16
CA ARG A 638 -20.90 -17.42 8.95
C ARG A 638 -21.44 -16.26 8.14
N LEU A 639 -20.93 -16.06 6.92
CA LEU A 639 -21.40 -15.01 6.00
C LEU A 639 -22.63 -15.51 5.22
N ARG A 640 -22.57 -16.79 4.80
CA ARG A 640 -23.67 -17.47 4.14
C ARG A 640 -23.57 -19.02 4.28
#